data_9f38c4279d986cb6f96623a847cbe6ea
#
_entry.id   9f38c4279d986cb6f96623a847cbe6ea
#
_cell.length_a   1.000
_cell.length_b   1.000
_cell.length_c   1.000
_cell.angle_alpha   90.00
_cell.angle_beta   90.00
_cell.angle_gamma   90.00
#
_symmetry.space_group_name_H-M   'P 1'
#
loop_
_entity.id
_entity.type
_entity.pdbx_description
1 polymer ?
#
loop_
_entity_poly.entity_id
_entity_poly.type
_entity_poly.pdbx_seq_one_letter_code
_entity_poly.pdbx_strand_id
1 'polypeptide(L)'
;MATEKPKKRSPRAWDSLDPPLADWIRDAVATMGFNQMTPVQAATLPHFLGNKDVVVEAVTGSGKTLAFLIPLVQKLLRLSEPTKKHHVAAIIVSPTRELAAQIHTVLVNLLQFHEASAEVLPHLKGDEKRPSTTVPAIVPQLLVGGTTTTAQDLSFFLRHSPNVLISSPGRLVELLSSPHVHCPQSSFEVLVLDEADRLLDLGFKPDLQKILSHLPKQRRTGLFSASVSEAVGEIIRIGLRNPVKIEVKVKMKGGGILEDRKTPASLQMTYMVKPASQKLPALAELLRQLPIQPQRSIVFLSTCAAVDYFQHTLPLILPEGFALVPLHGKHPAKVREKNFNKFLNSVSPTILLTTDLAARGLDIPQVDLVVQIDAPSDPKVFIHRSGRAGRAGRKGLAVVMLHPGREEDYVQFLEIRKTPIAKLEKPVVITSEEDAVEATKKMRDLVLTDRGLFDKAQKGFVSWARSYGAHQATSIFRAADLDWADLGNAWGLLRMPRMPELKGWTGDKMCGLEVDWDNYAYKEKAREQARKAALEEEKSGTKKQDQKEEVKRKRKNNEAWSAKHEKEDERVERREKRRKRREAEATSKMTDDEKVKQMELNDLIAEVRRQNREKAAAEAAAAKKDKDDEFTGFAD
;
A
#
# COMPACT_ATOMS: atom_id res chain seq x y z
N MET A 1 -27.89 -58.87 4.99
CA MET A 1 -26.92 -57.82 5.38
C MET A 1 -26.66 -56.96 4.14
N ALA A 2 -27.24 -55.79 4.08
CA ALA A 2 -27.03 -54.87 2.96
C ALA A 2 -25.71 -54.16 3.21
N THR A 3 -24.71 -54.36 2.36
CA THR A 3 -23.44 -53.64 2.35
C THR A 3 -23.71 -52.20 1.94
N GLU A 4 -23.70 -51.28 2.91
CA GLU A 4 -23.71 -49.83 2.63
C GLU A 4 -22.53 -49.51 1.70
N LYS A 5 -22.81 -49.00 0.51
CA LYS A 5 -21.81 -48.46 -0.41
C LYS A 5 -21.14 -47.28 0.32
N PRO A 6 -19.80 -47.22 0.38
CA PRO A 6 -19.09 -46.13 1.04
C PRO A 6 -19.54 -44.80 0.41
N LYS A 7 -20.10 -43.90 1.21
CA LYS A 7 -20.46 -42.53 0.80
C LYS A 7 -19.21 -41.87 0.18
N LYS A 8 -19.27 -41.49 -1.11
CA LYS A 8 -18.21 -40.76 -1.78
C LYS A 8 -17.90 -39.53 -0.93
N ARG A 9 -16.70 -39.50 -0.35
CA ARG A 9 -16.22 -38.35 0.44
C ARG A 9 -16.22 -37.11 -0.44
N SER A 10 -16.58 -35.95 0.12
CA SER A 10 -16.49 -34.68 -0.60
C SER A 10 -15.03 -34.41 -0.96
N PRO A 11 -14.70 -34.04 -2.20
CA PRO A 11 -13.32 -33.69 -2.57
C PRO A 11 -12.77 -32.47 -1.81
N ARG A 12 -13.59 -31.82 -1.00
CA ARG A 12 -13.23 -30.69 -0.13
C ARG A 12 -13.22 -31.05 1.36
N ALA A 13 -13.34 -32.32 1.69
CA ALA A 13 -13.19 -32.78 3.08
C ALA A 13 -11.70 -32.81 3.46
N TRP A 14 -11.37 -32.39 4.70
CA TRP A 14 -9.99 -32.36 5.18
C TRP A 14 -9.32 -33.73 5.23
N ASP A 15 -10.10 -34.78 5.38
CA ASP A 15 -9.66 -36.19 5.41
C ASP A 15 -9.47 -36.79 4.00
N SER A 16 -9.76 -36.04 2.95
CA SER A 16 -9.56 -36.46 1.55
C SER A 16 -8.18 -36.13 0.99
N LEU A 17 -7.33 -35.48 1.78
CA LEU A 17 -5.99 -35.07 1.34
C LEU A 17 -5.01 -36.24 1.28
N ASP A 18 -4.17 -36.22 0.25
CA ASP A 18 -3.02 -37.10 0.08
C ASP A 18 -1.77 -36.21 -0.20
N PRO A 19 -0.73 -36.24 0.66
CA PRO A 19 -0.64 -36.97 1.93
C PRO A 19 -1.61 -36.48 3.02
N PRO A 20 -2.04 -37.35 3.94
CA PRO A 20 -3.01 -36.99 4.97
C PRO A 20 -2.44 -35.97 5.94
N LEU A 21 -3.32 -35.12 6.50
CA LEU A 21 -2.96 -34.19 7.56
C LEU A 21 -2.77 -34.92 8.89
N ALA A 22 -1.88 -34.39 9.73
CA ALA A 22 -1.77 -34.82 11.13
C ALA A 22 -3.08 -34.55 11.88
N ASP A 23 -3.40 -35.39 12.85
CA ASP A 23 -4.68 -35.33 13.58
C ASP A 23 -4.89 -34.00 14.27
N TRP A 24 -3.87 -33.49 14.96
CA TRP A 24 -3.91 -32.20 15.61
C TRP A 24 -4.24 -31.02 14.65
N ILE A 25 -3.82 -31.10 13.37
CA ILE A 25 -4.17 -30.07 12.36
C ILE A 25 -5.66 -30.15 12.04
N ARG A 26 -6.20 -31.37 11.93
CA ARG A 26 -7.64 -31.58 11.67
C ARG A 26 -8.47 -31.04 12.83
N ASP A 27 -8.05 -31.31 14.06
CA ASP A 27 -8.70 -30.79 15.27
C ASP A 27 -8.63 -29.27 15.34
N ALA A 28 -7.49 -28.67 15.01
CA ALA A 28 -7.30 -27.23 14.96
C ALA A 28 -8.25 -26.57 13.95
N VAL A 29 -8.31 -27.05 12.70
CA VAL A 29 -9.18 -26.45 11.67
C VAL A 29 -10.66 -26.65 11.98
N ALA A 30 -11.04 -27.78 12.59
CA ALA A 30 -12.40 -28.03 13.05
C ALA A 30 -12.81 -27.06 14.18
N THR A 31 -11.94 -26.86 15.18
CA THR A 31 -12.16 -25.91 16.28
C THR A 31 -12.22 -24.47 15.81
N MET A 32 -11.46 -24.12 14.76
CA MET A 32 -11.54 -22.81 14.10
C MET A 32 -12.83 -22.63 13.26
N GLY A 33 -13.71 -23.64 13.20
CA GLY A 33 -14.98 -23.59 12.49
C GLY A 33 -14.90 -23.87 10.98
N PHE A 34 -13.78 -24.41 10.48
CA PHE A 34 -13.58 -24.72 9.07
C PHE A 34 -13.94 -26.17 8.77
N ASN A 35 -15.22 -26.46 8.56
CA ASN A 35 -15.72 -27.83 8.32
C ASN A 35 -15.28 -28.43 6.98
N GLN A 36 -14.97 -27.61 5.99
CA GLN A 36 -14.50 -28.02 4.67
C GLN A 36 -13.44 -27.07 4.13
N MET A 37 -12.56 -27.60 3.30
CA MET A 37 -11.60 -26.80 2.57
C MET A 37 -12.28 -25.81 1.62
N THR A 38 -11.72 -24.61 1.51
CA THR A 38 -12.06 -23.69 0.44
C THR A 38 -11.56 -24.24 -0.90
N PRO A 39 -12.10 -23.80 -2.05
CA PRO A 39 -11.58 -24.22 -3.36
C PRO A 39 -10.08 -24.00 -3.53
N VAL A 40 -9.55 -22.89 -2.99
CA VAL A 40 -8.11 -22.56 -3.02
C VAL A 40 -7.31 -23.55 -2.19
N GLN A 41 -7.77 -23.88 -1.00
CA GLN A 41 -7.12 -24.87 -0.13
C GLN A 41 -7.12 -26.26 -0.78
N ALA A 42 -8.26 -26.72 -1.29
CA ALA A 42 -8.38 -28.02 -1.94
C ALA A 42 -7.47 -28.15 -3.19
N ALA A 43 -7.27 -27.06 -3.93
CA ALA A 43 -6.38 -27.06 -5.09
C ALA A 43 -4.89 -26.92 -4.72
N THR A 44 -4.56 -26.22 -3.62
CA THR A 44 -3.16 -25.90 -3.27
C THR A 44 -2.52 -26.99 -2.39
N LEU A 45 -3.26 -27.48 -1.38
CA LEU A 45 -2.71 -28.36 -0.35
C LEU A 45 -2.07 -29.64 -0.93
N PRO A 46 -2.68 -30.38 -1.87
CA PRO A 46 -2.07 -31.61 -2.41
C PRO A 46 -0.69 -31.36 -3.05
N HIS A 47 -0.55 -30.25 -3.77
CA HIS A 47 0.70 -29.92 -4.45
C HIS A 47 1.77 -29.42 -3.48
N PHE A 48 1.43 -28.52 -2.56
CA PHE A 48 2.40 -27.93 -1.65
C PHE A 48 2.84 -28.92 -0.57
N LEU A 49 1.93 -29.79 -0.07
CA LEU A 49 2.26 -30.95 0.76
C LEU A 49 3.11 -31.98 0.01
N GLY A 50 2.84 -32.18 -1.28
CA GLY A 50 3.60 -33.03 -2.18
C GLY A 50 4.95 -32.47 -2.65
N ASN A 51 5.50 -31.48 -1.93
CA ASN A 51 6.82 -30.88 -2.22
C ASN A 51 6.95 -30.24 -3.62
N LYS A 52 5.87 -29.63 -4.15
CA LYS A 52 5.93 -28.81 -5.36
C LYS A 52 5.97 -27.33 -4.99
N ASP A 53 6.68 -26.53 -5.77
CA ASP A 53 6.51 -25.09 -5.73
C ASP A 53 5.15 -24.72 -6.31
N VAL A 54 4.49 -23.72 -5.73
CA VAL A 54 3.14 -23.32 -6.16
C VAL A 54 3.05 -21.83 -6.44
N VAL A 55 2.30 -21.48 -7.49
CA VAL A 55 1.85 -20.11 -7.77
C VAL A 55 0.34 -20.12 -7.70
N VAL A 56 -0.20 -19.45 -6.70
CA VAL A 56 -1.64 -19.45 -6.40
C VAL A 56 -2.22 -18.07 -6.73
N GLU A 57 -3.04 -18.03 -7.78
CA GLU A 57 -3.82 -16.83 -8.10
C GLU A 57 -5.21 -16.96 -7.49
N ALA A 58 -5.47 -16.16 -6.46
CA ALA A 58 -6.73 -16.19 -5.74
C ALA A 58 -7.02 -14.87 -5.03
N VAL A 59 -8.29 -14.46 -5.04
CA VAL A 59 -8.77 -13.23 -4.38
C VAL A 59 -8.54 -13.26 -2.87
N THR A 60 -8.54 -12.08 -2.24
CA THR A 60 -8.47 -11.96 -0.78
C THR A 60 -9.70 -12.60 -0.12
N GLY A 61 -9.51 -13.22 1.05
CA GLY A 61 -10.60 -13.93 1.75
C GLY A 61 -10.92 -15.33 1.22
N SER A 62 -10.16 -15.85 0.25
CA SER A 62 -10.34 -17.20 -0.31
C SER A 62 -9.75 -18.33 0.55
N GLY A 63 -9.10 -18.01 1.68
CA GLY A 63 -8.50 -19.01 2.57
C GLY A 63 -7.02 -19.30 2.30
N LYS A 64 -6.30 -18.41 1.61
CA LYS A 64 -4.87 -18.55 1.28
C LYS A 64 -3.98 -18.79 2.51
N THR A 65 -4.25 -18.12 3.62
CA THR A 65 -3.42 -18.22 4.82
C THR A 65 -3.26 -19.65 5.32
N LEU A 66 -4.33 -20.39 5.47
CA LEU A 66 -4.26 -21.82 5.83
C LEU A 66 -3.71 -22.69 4.71
N ALA A 67 -3.92 -22.31 3.43
CA ALA A 67 -3.38 -23.03 2.30
C ALA A 67 -1.84 -23.07 2.27
N PHE A 68 -1.15 -22.08 2.87
CA PHE A 68 0.31 -22.13 3.02
C PHE A 68 0.78 -22.48 4.44
N LEU A 69 0.07 -22.12 5.50
CA LEU A 69 0.47 -22.44 6.86
C LEU A 69 0.41 -23.93 7.15
N ILE A 70 -0.65 -24.63 6.72
CA ILE A 70 -0.81 -26.08 6.95
C ILE A 70 0.37 -26.87 6.35
N PRO A 71 0.72 -26.73 5.05
CA PRO A 71 1.88 -27.42 4.49
C PRO A 71 3.20 -27.06 5.18
N LEU A 72 3.38 -25.77 5.53
CA LEU A 72 4.58 -25.30 6.22
C LEU A 72 4.74 -26.01 7.58
N VAL A 73 3.72 -25.96 8.43
CA VAL A 73 3.81 -26.57 9.77
C VAL A 73 3.96 -28.07 9.68
N GLN A 74 3.17 -28.74 8.83
CA GLN A 74 3.24 -30.20 8.67
C GLN A 74 4.61 -30.64 8.17
N LYS A 75 5.23 -29.87 7.26
CA LYS A 75 6.58 -30.18 6.76
C LYS A 75 7.63 -30.05 7.84
N LEU A 76 7.63 -28.94 8.60
CA LEU A 76 8.62 -28.71 9.64
C LEU A 76 8.52 -29.68 10.82
N LEU A 77 7.30 -30.10 11.16
CA LEU A 77 7.06 -31.03 12.27
C LEU A 77 7.25 -32.50 11.88
N ARG A 78 7.42 -32.82 10.59
CA ARG A 78 7.81 -34.15 10.08
C ARG A 78 9.32 -34.33 9.94
N LEU A 79 10.13 -33.32 10.28
CA LEU A 79 11.57 -33.46 10.30
C LEU A 79 11.97 -34.49 11.38
N SER A 80 13.00 -35.28 11.11
CA SER A 80 13.53 -36.28 12.06
C SER A 80 14.17 -35.67 13.29
N GLU A 81 14.71 -34.45 13.14
CA GLU A 81 15.42 -33.75 14.19
C GLU A 81 14.91 -32.30 14.35
N PRO A 82 14.96 -31.74 15.56
CA PRO A 82 14.68 -30.31 15.76
C PRO A 82 15.61 -29.42 14.95
N THR A 83 15.10 -28.27 14.51
CA THR A 83 15.92 -27.27 13.83
C THR A 83 17.08 -26.83 14.72
N LYS A 84 18.31 -26.80 14.19
CA LYS A 84 19.51 -26.39 14.94
C LYS A 84 19.38 -24.95 15.44
N LYS A 85 20.11 -24.65 16.52
CA LYS A 85 20.11 -23.32 17.13
C LYS A 85 20.53 -22.25 16.11
N HIS A 86 19.80 -21.13 16.09
CA HIS A 86 19.97 -20.00 15.17
C HIS A 86 19.79 -20.33 13.68
N HIS A 87 19.20 -21.50 13.37
CA HIS A 87 18.80 -21.84 12.01
C HIS A 87 17.33 -21.51 11.78
N VAL A 88 17.06 -20.89 10.63
CA VAL A 88 15.71 -20.61 10.15
C VAL A 88 15.28 -21.72 9.22
N ALA A 89 14.09 -22.29 9.45
CA ALA A 89 13.55 -23.37 8.63
C ALA A 89 12.49 -22.87 7.63
N ALA A 90 11.76 -21.81 7.96
CA ALA A 90 10.81 -21.21 7.04
C ALA A 90 10.70 -19.69 7.21
N ILE A 91 10.36 -19.03 6.12
CA ILE A 91 10.13 -17.58 6.06
C ILE A 91 8.82 -17.32 5.33
N ILE A 92 8.01 -16.41 5.89
CA ILE A 92 6.80 -15.86 5.27
C ILE A 92 6.99 -14.36 5.11
N VAL A 93 6.96 -13.88 3.86
CA VAL A 93 7.11 -12.47 3.52
C VAL A 93 5.74 -11.89 3.18
N SER A 94 5.39 -10.80 3.84
CA SER A 94 4.13 -10.09 3.66
C SER A 94 4.36 -8.59 3.40
N PRO A 95 3.56 -7.92 2.55
CA PRO A 95 3.79 -6.51 2.18
C PRO A 95 3.54 -5.52 3.30
N THR A 96 2.71 -5.86 4.28
CA THR A 96 2.32 -4.95 5.35
C THR A 96 2.54 -5.57 6.73
N ARG A 97 2.77 -4.69 7.72
CA ARG A 97 2.99 -5.09 9.12
C ARG A 97 1.76 -5.78 9.71
N GLU A 98 0.61 -5.24 9.37
CA GLU A 98 -0.70 -5.71 9.83
C GLU A 98 -0.99 -7.13 9.32
N LEU A 99 -0.75 -7.37 8.02
CA LEU A 99 -0.92 -8.70 7.44
C LEU A 99 0.07 -9.71 8.04
N ALA A 100 1.34 -9.31 8.22
CA ALA A 100 2.34 -10.15 8.89
C ALA A 100 1.90 -10.52 10.32
N ALA A 101 1.36 -9.55 11.09
CA ALA A 101 0.84 -9.80 12.43
C ALA A 101 -0.37 -10.74 12.43
N GLN A 102 -1.28 -10.62 11.45
CA GLN A 102 -2.43 -11.53 11.30
C GLN A 102 -1.98 -12.95 10.97
N ILE A 103 -1.03 -13.13 10.04
CA ILE A 103 -0.46 -14.44 9.71
C ILE A 103 0.18 -15.06 10.95
N HIS A 104 0.93 -14.25 11.72
CA HIS A 104 1.53 -14.69 12.98
C HIS A 104 0.48 -15.16 13.98
N THR A 105 -0.61 -14.40 14.17
CA THR A 105 -1.71 -14.78 15.06
C THR A 105 -2.37 -16.09 14.64
N VAL A 106 -2.64 -16.26 13.34
CA VAL A 106 -3.21 -17.52 12.82
C VAL A 106 -2.25 -18.69 13.04
N LEU A 107 -0.94 -18.49 12.82
CA LEU A 107 0.07 -19.51 13.08
C LEU A 107 0.11 -19.88 14.57
N VAL A 108 0.15 -18.90 15.48
CA VAL A 108 0.16 -19.15 16.93
C VAL A 108 -1.10 -19.92 17.36
N ASN A 109 -2.29 -19.53 16.87
CA ASN A 109 -3.53 -20.23 17.16
C ASN A 109 -3.50 -21.69 16.65
N LEU A 110 -2.93 -21.94 15.47
CA LEU A 110 -2.76 -23.29 14.94
C LEU A 110 -1.79 -24.11 15.82
N LEU A 111 -0.68 -23.51 16.26
CA LEU A 111 0.35 -24.17 17.06
C LEU A 111 -0.08 -24.51 18.49
N GLN A 112 -1.14 -23.90 19.01
CA GLN A 112 -1.73 -24.26 20.33
C GLN A 112 -2.26 -25.69 20.37
N PHE A 113 -2.52 -26.30 19.21
CA PHE A 113 -2.97 -27.69 19.09
C PHE A 113 -1.81 -28.69 18.94
N HIS A 114 -0.56 -28.20 18.81
CA HIS A 114 0.64 -29.05 18.76
C HIS A 114 1.39 -28.97 20.07
N GLU A 115 1.41 -30.05 20.85
CA GLU A 115 1.90 -30.12 22.24
C GLU A 115 3.27 -29.45 22.41
N ALA A 116 4.30 -29.93 21.72
CA ALA A 116 5.66 -29.40 21.86
C ALA A 116 5.81 -27.93 21.43
N SER A 117 5.00 -27.43 20.48
CA SER A 117 4.99 -26.03 20.12
C SER A 117 4.20 -25.20 21.12
N ALA A 118 3.07 -25.72 21.63
CA ALA A 118 2.24 -25.04 22.62
C ALA A 118 2.99 -24.77 23.93
N GLU A 119 3.84 -25.72 24.38
CA GLU A 119 4.70 -25.56 25.55
C GLU A 119 5.70 -24.40 25.40
N VAL A 120 6.20 -24.17 24.19
CA VAL A 120 7.21 -23.13 23.94
C VAL A 120 6.58 -21.72 23.85
N LEU A 121 5.36 -21.60 23.34
CA LEU A 121 4.71 -20.30 23.06
C LEU A 121 4.63 -19.33 24.26
N PRO A 122 4.31 -19.74 25.49
CA PRO A 122 4.27 -18.84 26.64
C PRO A 122 5.61 -18.18 26.95
N HIS A 123 6.72 -18.90 26.78
CA HIS A 123 8.08 -18.42 27.04
C HIS A 123 8.55 -17.35 26.05
N LEU A 124 7.85 -17.19 24.89
CA LEU A 124 8.17 -16.17 23.91
C LEU A 124 7.69 -14.76 24.31
N LYS A 125 6.88 -14.65 25.35
CA LYS A 125 6.35 -13.36 25.85
C LYS A 125 7.22 -12.73 26.94
N GLY A 126 8.14 -13.49 27.52
CA GLY A 126 9.00 -13.07 28.63
C GLY A 126 10.47 -12.92 28.26
N ASP A 127 11.27 -12.56 29.28
CA ASP A 127 12.73 -12.48 29.15
C ASP A 127 13.44 -13.81 29.42
N GLU A 128 12.72 -14.84 29.80
CA GLU A 128 13.25 -16.17 30.08
C GLU A 128 13.62 -16.92 28.81
N LYS A 129 14.70 -17.70 28.86
CA LYS A 129 15.06 -18.61 27.77
C LYS A 129 14.02 -19.73 27.69
N ARG A 130 13.53 -20.01 26.49
CA ARG A 130 12.66 -21.16 26.27
C ARG A 130 13.37 -22.48 26.61
N PRO A 131 12.64 -23.50 27.07
CA PRO A 131 13.20 -24.84 27.25
C PRO A 131 13.69 -25.42 25.91
N SER A 132 14.72 -26.27 25.97
CA SER A 132 15.16 -27.04 24.81
C SER A 132 14.18 -28.17 24.56
N THR A 133 13.75 -28.33 23.31
CA THR A 133 12.87 -29.42 22.91
C THR A 133 13.68 -30.53 22.24
N THR A 134 13.40 -31.77 22.57
CA THR A 134 14.02 -32.96 21.96
C THR A 134 13.28 -33.39 20.69
N VAL A 135 12.05 -32.90 20.51
CA VAL A 135 11.20 -33.15 19.34
C VAL A 135 11.05 -31.86 18.51
N PRO A 136 10.77 -31.98 17.21
CA PRO A 136 10.50 -30.81 16.37
C PRO A 136 9.39 -29.94 16.94
N ALA A 137 9.68 -28.66 17.14
CA ALA A 137 8.73 -27.64 17.57
C ALA A 137 8.87 -26.37 16.68
N ILE A 138 7.78 -25.66 16.49
CA ILE A 138 7.78 -24.40 15.73
C ILE A 138 7.81 -23.23 16.70
N VAL A 139 8.79 -22.38 16.49
CA VAL A 139 9.05 -21.15 17.25
C VAL A 139 8.91 -19.96 16.30
N PRO A 140 7.76 -19.26 16.28
CA PRO A 140 7.54 -18.15 15.39
C PRO A 140 8.16 -16.85 15.92
N GLN A 141 8.67 -16.00 15.01
CA GLN A 141 9.02 -14.62 15.29
C GLN A 141 8.35 -13.69 14.29
N LEU A 142 7.69 -12.64 14.79
CA LEU A 142 7.13 -11.56 13.99
C LEU A 142 8.16 -10.43 13.86
N LEU A 143 8.53 -10.09 12.63
CA LEU A 143 9.51 -9.05 12.31
C LEU A 143 8.84 -7.90 11.55
N VAL A 144 8.43 -6.87 12.28
CA VAL A 144 7.75 -5.71 11.70
C VAL A 144 8.34 -4.41 12.25
N GLY A 145 8.58 -3.45 11.36
CA GLY A 145 9.13 -2.16 11.78
C GLY A 145 8.14 -1.33 12.60
N GLY A 146 8.66 -0.47 13.48
CA GLY A 146 7.87 0.52 14.24
C GLY A 146 7.30 0.03 15.57
N THR A 147 7.41 -1.24 15.91
CA THR A 147 7.09 -1.80 17.24
C THR A 147 8.36 -2.11 18.01
N THR A 148 9.32 -2.71 17.35
CA THR A 148 10.63 -3.11 17.89
C THR A 148 11.76 -2.48 17.08
N THR A 149 12.95 -2.38 17.68
CA THR A 149 14.18 -2.01 16.97
C THR A 149 14.83 -3.26 16.35
N THR A 150 15.75 -3.09 15.40
CA THR A 150 16.50 -4.20 14.79
C THR A 150 17.33 -4.95 15.83
N ALA A 151 17.88 -4.22 16.82
CA ALA A 151 18.65 -4.82 17.91
C ALA A 151 17.76 -5.70 18.82
N GLN A 152 16.54 -5.26 19.11
CA GLN A 152 15.57 -6.06 19.87
C GLN A 152 15.15 -7.32 19.12
N ASP A 153 14.92 -7.22 17.81
CA ASP A 153 14.57 -8.38 16.97
C ASP A 153 15.71 -9.41 16.95
N LEU A 154 16.96 -8.95 16.82
CA LEU A 154 18.14 -9.82 16.87
C LEU A 154 18.34 -10.42 18.28
N SER A 155 18.14 -9.63 19.35
CA SER A 155 18.21 -10.13 20.72
C SER A 155 17.18 -11.23 20.99
N PHE A 156 15.94 -11.05 20.50
CA PHE A 156 14.90 -12.08 20.57
C PHE A 156 15.32 -13.34 19.79
N PHE A 157 15.85 -13.17 18.57
CA PHE A 157 16.32 -14.28 17.73
C PHE A 157 17.42 -15.09 18.43
N LEU A 158 18.41 -14.41 18.99
CA LEU A 158 19.52 -15.07 19.70
C LEU A 158 19.07 -15.79 20.97
N ARG A 159 18.08 -15.24 21.68
CA ARG A 159 17.56 -15.78 22.93
C ARG A 159 16.68 -17.01 22.70
N HIS A 160 15.71 -16.90 21.79
CA HIS A 160 14.68 -17.92 21.59
C HIS A 160 14.92 -18.84 20.40
N SER A 161 15.88 -18.48 19.50
CA SER A 161 16.21 -19.27 18.31
C SER A 161 14.95 -19.66 17.50
N PRO A 162 14.17 -18.69 17.01
CA PRO A 162 12.98 -18.96 16.20
C PRO A 162 13.37 -19.64 14.89
N ASN A 163 12.55 -20.61 14.46
CA ASN A 163 12.77 -21.33 13.20
C ASN A 163 11.77 -20.95 12.11
N VAL A 164 10.74 -20.14 12.44
CA VAL A 164 9.79 -19.57 11.47
C VAL A 164 9.76 -18.06 11.62
N LEU A 165 10.12 -17.34 10.55
CA LEU A 165 10.08 -15.87 10.52
C LEU A 165 8.90 -15.40 9.69
N ILE A 166 8.11 -14.47 10.23
CA ILE A 166 7.01 -13.78 9.54
C ILE A 166 7.35 -12.31 9.49
N SER A 167 7.52 -11.74 8.30
CA SER A 167 8.16 -10.44 8.19
C SER A 167 7.65 -9.58 7.03
N SER A 168 7.84 -8.27 7.19
CA SER A 168 7.88 -7.33 6.06
C SER A 168 9.28 -7.31 5.42
N PRO A 169 9.41 -7.05 4.08
CA PRO A 169 10.67 -7.24 3.37
C PRO A 169 11.88 -6.53 3.96
N GLY A 170 11.78 -5.23 4.23
CA GLY A 170 12.91 -4.44 4.71
C GLY A 170 13.46 -4.95 6.05
N ARG A 171 12.57 -5.31 7.00
CA ARG A 171 12.98 -5.81 8.31
C ARG A 171 13.63 -7.20 8.22
N LEU A 172 13.14 -8.01 7.29
CA LEU A 172 13.74 -9.32 7.05
C LEU A 172 15.17 -9.20 6.48
N VAL A 173 15.38 -8.30 5.52
CA VAL A 173 16.73 -8.04 4.98
C VAL A 173 17.70 -7.61 6.08
N GLU A 174 17.25 -6.74 7.00
CA GLU A 174 18.08 -6.30 8.14
C GLU A 174 18.49 -7.50 9.02
N LEU A 175 17.56 -8.38 9.37
CA LEU A 175 17.85 -9.54 10.21
C LEU A 175 18.73 -10.58 9.49
N LEU A 176 18.44 -10.90 8.22
CA LEU A 176 19.21 -11.86 7.43
C LEU A 176 20.64 -11.40 7.12
N SER A 177 20.89 -10.08 7.22
CA SER A 177 22.25 -9.54 7.07
C SER A 177 23.12 -9.75 8.31
N SER A 178 22.56 -10.24 9.42
CA SER A 178 23.30 -10.57 10.63
C SER A 178 24.08 -11.89 10.45
N PRO A 179 25.36 -11.95 10.86
CA PRO A 179 26.16 -13.18 10.78
C PRO A 179 25.67 -14.31 11.71
N HIS A 180 24.73 -14.00 12.61
CA HIS A 180 24.18 -14.97 13.57
C HIS A 180 22.91 -15.67 13.08
N VAL A 181 22.36 -15.27 11.93
CA VAL A 181 21.14 -15.83 11.36
C VAL A 181 21.50 -16.73 10.19
N HIS A 182 21.19 -18.00 10.30
CA HIS A 182 21.60 -19.00 9.33
C HIS A 182 20.40 -19.61 8.62
N CYS A 183 20.45 -19.61 7.29
CA CYS A 183 19.47 -20.27 6.41
C CYS A 183 20.19 -21.33 5.52
N PRO A 184 20.89 -22.33 6.09
CA PRO A 184 21.62 -23.30 5.29
C PRO A 184 20.66 -24.26 4.58
N GLN A 185 21.11 -24.86 3.48
CA GLN A 185 20.33 -25.82 2.71
C GLN A 185 19.86 -27.05 3.52
N SER A 186 20.61 -27.41 4.56
CA SER A 186 20.27 -28.55 5.43
C SER A 186 19.11 -28.28 6.39
N SER A 187 18.69 -27.03 6.57
CA SER A 187 17.65 -26.67 7.56
C SER A 187 16.54 -25.83 6.97
N PHE A 188 16.78 -25.10 5.86
CA PHE A 188 15.80 -24.20 5.29
C PHE A 188 14.87 -24.94 4.31
N GLU A 189 13.59 -24.99 4.63
CA GLU A 189 12.61 -25.81 3.92
C GLU A 189 11.63 -24.99 3.05
N VAL A 190 11.07 -23.89 3.59
CA VAL A 190 9.92 -23.23 2.96
C VAL A 190 10.08 -21.71 2.91
N LEU A 191 9.83 -21.13 1.75
CA LEU A 191 9.59 -19.70 1.55
C LEU A 191 8.16 -19.47 1.09
N VAL A 192 7.45 -18.55 1.72
CA VAL A 192 6.14 -18.08 1.28
C VAL A 192 6.21 -16.58 0.97
N LEU A 193 5.74 -16.19 -0.21
CA LEU A 193 5.54 -14.81 -0.62
C LEU A 193 4.04 -14.54 -0.70
N ASP A 194 3.48 -13.85 0.29
CA ASP A 194 2.05 -13.53 0.31
C ASP A 194 1.79 -12.13 -0.26
N GLU A 195 0.68 -11.98 -0.97
CA GLU A 195 0.33 -10.78 -1.74
C GLU A 195 1.51 -10.28 -2.61
N ALA A 196 2.07 -11.17 -3.44
CA ALA A 196 3.27 -10.92 -4.23
C ALA A 196 3.12 -9.73 -5.19
N ASP A 197 1.93 -9.51 -5.77
CA ASP A 197 1.61 -8.32 -6.56
C ASP A 197 1.78 -7.04 -5.73
N ARG A 198 1.33 -7.05 -4.48
CA ARG A 198 1.45 -5.91 -3.58
C ARG A 198 2.88 -5.65 -3.11
N LEU A 199 3.67 -6.71 -2.89
CA LEU A 199 5.10 -6.58 -2.60
C LEU A 199 5.83 -5.80 -3.70
N LEU A 200 5.47 -6.04 -4.95
CA LEU A 200 6.06 -5.34 -6.11
C LEU A 200 5.51 -3.92 -6.29
N ASP A 201 4.20 -3.72 -6.13
CA ASP A 201 3.56 -2.40 -6.22
C ASP A 201 4.12 -1.41 -5.19
N LEU A 202 4.51 -1.90 -4.00
CA LEU A 202 5.15 -1.11 -2.95
C LEU A 202 6.66 -0.89 -3.16
N GLY A 203 7.23 -1.41 -4.24
CA GLY A 203 8.62 -1.21 -4.61
C GLY A 203 9.61 -2.13 -3.89
N PHE A 204 9.17 -3.21 -3.25
CA PHE A 204 10.04 -4.16 -2.53
C PHE A 204 10.80 -5.14 -3.43
N LYS A 205 10.77 -4.96 -4.77
CA LYS A 205 11.55 -5.83 -5.68
C LYS A 205 13.03 -5.95 -5.30
N PRO A 206 13.76 -4.86 -4.96
CA PRO A 206 15.16 -4.97 -4.53
C PRO A 206 15.34 -5.75 -3.22
N ASP A 207 14.42 -5.60 -2.27
CA ASP A 207 14.48 -6.31 -1.00
C ASP A 207 14.20 -7.80 -1.19
N LEU A 208 13.22 -8.16 -2.03
CA LEU A 208 12.94 -9.55 -2.38
C LEU A 208 14.14 -10.22 -3.07
N GLN A 209 14.84 -9.52 -3.97
CA GLN A 209 16.05 -10.03 -4.60
C GLN A 209 17.16 -10.28 -3.56
N LYS A 210 17.33 -9.40 -2.57
CA LYS A 210 18.28 -9.59 -1.46
C LYS A 210 17.88 -10.78 -0.60
N ILE A 211 16.59 -10.89 -0.23
CA ILE A 211 16.08 -12.04 0.54
C ILE A 211 16.39 -13.34 -0.21
N LEU A 212 16.04 -13.41 -1.49
CA LEU A 212 16.29 -14.61 -2.31
C LEU A 212 17.77 -14.97 -2.43
N SER A 213 18.67 -13.98 -2.39
CA SER A 213 20.14 -14.22 -2.42
C SER A 213 20.70 -14.79 -1.11
N HIS A 214 20.03 -14.54 0.03
CA HIS A 214 20.40 -15.13 1.33
C HIS A 214 19.89 -16.56 1.52
N LEU A 215 18.96 -17.02 0.69
CA LEU A 215 18.30 -18.30 0.87
C LEU A 215 18.84 -19.38 -0.06
N PRO A 216 18.91 -20.64 0.39
CA PRO A 216 19.37 -21.75 -0.45
C PRO A 216 18.42 -21.94 -1.64
N LYS A 217 19.00 -22.38 -2.77
CA LYS A 217 18.22 -22.65 -3.99
C LYS A 217 17.31 -23.88 -3.85
N GLN A 218 17.69 -24.86 -3.06
CA GLN A 218 16.88 -26.05 -2.78
C GLN A 218 15.95 -25.77 -1.60
N ARG A 219 14.79 -25.19 -1.91
CA ARG A 219 13.69 -24.93 -0.96
C ARG A 219 12.36 -25.15 -1.67
N ARG A 220 11.28 -25.18 -0.93
CA ARG A 220 9.92 -25.05 -1.50
C ARG A 220 9.46 -23.62 -1.42
N THR A 221 8.92 -23.12 -2.51
CA THR A 221 8.44 -21.74 -2.57
C THR A 221 6.96 -21.72 -2.94
N GLY A 222 6.16 -21.07 -2.09
CA GLY A 222 4.76 -20.76 -2.36
C GLY A 222 4.59 -19.27 -2.64
N LEU A 223 4.10 -18.92 -3.81
CA LEU A 223 3.77 -17.55 -4.17
C LEU A 223 2.26 -17.41 -4.25
N PHE A 224 1.72 -16.50 -3.43
CA PHE A 224 0.28 -16.22 -3.33
C PHE A 224 0.02 -14.78 -3.75
N SER A 225 -0.88 -14.60 -4.72
CA SER A 225 -1.18 -13.29 -5.30
C SER A 225 -2.63 -13.20 -5.70
N ALA A 226 -3.17 -11.99 -5.77
CA ALA A 226 -4.49 -11.77 -6.34
C ALA A 226 -4.43 -11.64 -7.88
N SER A 227 -3.26 -11.33 -8.42
CA SER A 227 -3.01 -11.26 -9.86
C SER A 227 -1.58 -11.68 -10.19
N VAL A 228 -1.39 -12.33 -11.33
CA VAL A 228 -0.07 -12.69 -11.85
C VAL A 228 0.28 -11.74 -13.00
N SER A 229 0.91 -10.61 -12.65
CA SER A 229 1.44 -9.64 -13.60
C SER A 229 2.80 -10.06 -14.15
N GLU A 230 3.31 -9.38 -15.19
CA GLU A 230 4.65 -9.61 -15.73
C GLU A 230 5.74 -9.46 -14.67
N ALA A 231 5.63 -8.45 -13.80
CA ALA A 231 6.56 -8.24 -12.69
C ALA A 231 6.53 -9.40 -11.68
N VAL A 232 5.36 -9.99 -11.40
CA VAL A 232 5.25 -11.21 -10.60
C VAL A 232 5.90 -12.38 -11.35
N GLY A 233 5.75 -12.45 -12.69
CA GLY A 233 6.40 -13.44 -13.55
C GLY A 233 7.93 -13.43 -13.44
N GLU A 234 8.56 -12.26 -13.23
CA GLU A 234 9.99 -12.17 -12.98
C GLU A 234 10.38 -12.81 -11.64
N ILE A 235 9.61 -12.56 -10.58
CA ILE A 235 9.87 -13.17 -9.26
C ILE A 235 9.70 -14.68 -9.35
N ILE A 236 8.69 -15.17 -10.08
CA ILE A 236 8.49 -16.60 -10.33
C ILE A 236 9.74 -17.21 -10.97
N ARG A 237 10.31 -16.58 -11.99
CA ARG A 237 11.52 -17.06 -12.70
C ARG A 237 12.76 -17.12 -11.81
N ILE A 238 12.92 -16.16 -10.89
CA ILE A 238 14.09 -16.08 -10.02
C ILE A 238 13.93 -16.96 -8.77
N GLY A 239 12.72 -17.04 -8.23
CA GLY A 239 12.44 -17.57 -6.89
C GLY A 239 11.86 -18.98 -6.85
N LEU A 240 11.25 -19.49 -7.93
CA LEU A 240 10.52 -20.75 -7.97
C LEU A 240 11.12 -21.73 -8.97
N ARG A 241 10.91 -23.04 -8.71
CA ARG A 241 11.38 -24.13 -9.57
C ARG A 241 10.20 -24.93 -10.10
N ASN A 242 9.95 -24.83 -11.39
CA ASN A 242 8.86 -25.53 -12.08
C ASN A 242 7.54 -25.53 -11.28
N PRO A 243 7.00 -24.34 -10.93
CA PRO A 243 5.86 -24.24 -10.03
C PRO A 243 4.57 -24.72 -10.68
N VAL A 244 3.71 -25.34 -9.88
CA VAL A 244 2.34 -25.62 -10.27
C VAL A 244 1.54 -24.33 -10.18
N LYS A 245 0.97 -23.90 -11.30
CA LYS A 245 0.08 -22.73 -11.35
C LYS A 245 -1.33 -23.16 -10.98
N ILE A 246 -1.89 -22.51 -9.97
CA ILE A 246 -3.21 -22.79 -9.43
C ILE A 246 -4.06 -21.54 -9.59
N GLU A 247 -5.03 -21.59 -10.46
CA GLU A 247 -6.01 -20.55 -10.69
C GLU A 247 -7.40 -21.07 -10.30
N VAL A 248 -8.01 -20.48 -9.28
CA VAL A 248 -9.30 -20.96 -8.78
C VAL A 248 -10.43 -20.12 -9.37
N LYS A 249 -11.15 -20.72 -10.30
CA LYS A 249 -12.35 -20.13 -10.92
C LYS A 249 -13.60 -20.52 -10.12
N VAL A 250 -14.40 -19.54 -9.74
CA VAL A 250 -15.67 -19.79 -9.03
C VAL A 250 -16.77 -20.07 -10.05
N LYS A 251 -17.28 -21.30 -10.08
CA LYS A 251 -18.47 -21.65 -10.88
C LYS A 251 -19.74 -21.25 -10.13
N MET A 252 -20.63 -20.49 -10.76
CA MET A 252 -21.98 -20.29 -10.22
C MET A 252 -22.90 -21.46 -10.55
N LYS A 253 -23.86 -21.76 -9.64
CA LYS A 253 -24.99 -22.66 -9.92
C LYS A 253 -25.88 -22.02 -10.99
N GLY A 254 -25.90 -22.57 -12.21
CA GLY A 254 -26.74 -22.04 -13.30
C GLY A 254 -26.27 -22.35 -14.72
N GLY A 255 -25.28 -23.25 -14.91
CA GLY A 255 -25.02 -23.87 -16.23
C GLY A 255 -24.42 -22.99 -17.34
N GLY A 256 -24.22 -21.70 -17.12
CA GLY A 256 -23.49 -20.84 -18.05
C GLY A 256 -21.99 -20.86 -17.73
N ILE A 257 -21.16 -20.93 -18.75
CA ILE A 257 -19.72 -20.64 -18.64
C ILE A 257 -19.63 -19.17 -18.25
N LEU A 258 -19.55 -18.92 -16.93
CA LEU A 258 -19.31 -17.56 -16.45
C LEU A 258 -17.85 -17.21 -16.70
N GLU A 259 -17.69 -16.22 -17.55
CA GLU A 259 -16.46 -15.46 -17.67
C GLU A 259 -15.85 -15.16 -16.29
N ASP A 260 -14.53 -15.21 -16.22
CA ASP A 260 -13.68 -14.99 -15.04
C ASP A 260 -14.09 -13.78 -14.20
N ARG A 261 -15.10 -13.89 -13.34
CA ARG A 261 -15.37 -12.87 -12.35
C ARG A 261 -14.35 -12.97 -11.22
N LYS A 262 -13.55 -11.92 -11.08
CA LYS A 262 -12.52 -11.79 -10.03
C LYS A 262 -13.10 -11.45 -8.65
N THR A 263 -14.42 -11.47 -8.49
CA THR A 263 -15.13 -11.02 -7.28
C THR A 263 -16.17 -12.03 -6.80
N PRO A 264 -16.41 -12.14 -5.47
CA PRO A 264 -17.45 -13.01 -4.92
C PRO A 264 -18.84 -12.68 -5.49
N ALA A 265 -19.67 -13.71 -5.70
CA ALA A 265 -21.06 -13.53 -6.17
C ALA A 265 -21.95 -12.75 -5.19
N SER A 266 -21.57 -12.70 -3.92
CA SER A 266 -22.26 -11.94 -2.85
C SER A 266 -21.93 -10.46 -2.84
N LEU A 267 -20.96 -10.00 -3.64
CA LEU A 267 -20.53 -8.60 -3.71
C LEU A 267 -21.24 -7.89 -4.87
N GLN A 268 -22.00 -6.87 -4.55
CA GLN A 268 -22.57 -5.94 -5.52
C GLN A 268 -21.62 -4.75 -5.68
N MET A 269 -21.07 -4.57 -6.89
CA MET A 269 -20.21 -3.43 -7.22
C MET A 269 -20.98 -2.43 -8.05
N THR A 270 -21.04 -1.19 -7.58
CA THR A 270 -21.84 -0.14 -8.17
C THR A 270 -21.07 1.18 -8.27
N TYR A 271 -21.60 2.10 -9.08
CA TYR A 271 -21.09 3.47 -9.17
C TYR A 271 -22.20 4.50 -9.04
N MET A 272 -21.85 5.69 -8.58
CA MET A 272 -22.65 6.90 -8.60
C MET A 272 -21.88 8.02 -9.28
N VAL A 273 -22.57 8.83 -10.08
CA VAL A 273 -22.00 10.04 -10.69
C VAL A 273 -22.49 11.23 -9.88
N LYS A 274 -21.58 11.99 -9.28
CA LYS A 274 -21.86 13.15 -8.44
C LYS A 274 -20.81 14.24 -8.64
N PRO A 275 -21.20 15.53 -8.69
CA PRO A 275 -20.25 16.64 -8.54
C PRO A 275 -19.42 16.50 -7.27
N ALA A 276 -18.25 17.11 -7.22
CA ALA A 276 -17.33 16.97 -6.10
C ALA A 276 -17.96 17.37 -4.77
N SER A 277 -18.63 18.53 -4.74
CA SER A 277 -19.29 19.07 -3.54
C SER A 277 -20.43 18.19 -3.03
N GLN A 278 -21.05 17.40 -3.90
CA GLN A 278 -22.15 16.50 -3.54
C GLN A 278 -21.69 15.11 -3.09
N LYS A 279 -20.42 14.72 -3.24
CA LYS A 279 -19.95 13.37 -2.88
C LYS A 279 -20.09 13.05 -1.39
N LEU A 280 -19.75 13.99 -0.50
CA LEU A 280 -19.90 13.78 0.95
C LEU A 280 -21.37 13.79 1.42
N PRO A 281 -22.22 14.73 0.97
CA PRO A 281 -23.67 14.62 1.16
C PRO A 281 -24.25 13.30 0.65
N ALA A 282 -23.83 12.84 -0.55
CA ALA A 282 -24.29 11.57 -1.10
C ALA A 282 -23.86 10.36 -0.26
N LEU A 283 -22.67 10.40 0.37
CA LEU A 283 -22.26 9.38 1.33
C LEU A 283 -23.22 9.37 2.55
N ALA A 284 -23.54 10.53 3.09
CA ALA A 284 -24.45 10.63 4.23
C ALA A 284 -25.85 10.13 3.88
N GLU A 285 -26.36 10.51 2.70
CA GLU A 285 -27.67 10.07 2.22
C GLU A 285 -27.70 8.57 1.92
N LEU A 286 -26.65 8.00 1.32
CA LEU A 286 -26.51 6.57 1.12
C LEU A 286 -26.63 5.81 2.47
N LEU A 287 -25.97 6.29 3.51
CA LEU A 287 -26.02 5.67 4.84
C LEU A 287 -27.40 5.73 5.49
N ARG A 288 -28.20 6.80 5.20
CA ARG A 288 -29.59 6.94 5.68
C ARG A 288 -30.56 6.03 4.94
N GLN A 289 -30.38 5.90 3.63
CA GLN A 289 -31.32 5.21 2.73
C GLN A 289 -31.10 3.70 2.64
N LEU A 290 -29.99 3.17 3.20
CA LEU A 290 -29.76 1.73 3.21
C LEU A 290 -30.85 1.04 4.05
N PRO A 291 -31.50 -0.04 3.53
CA PRO A 291 -32.57 -0.75 4.23
C PRO A 291 -32.13 -1.34 5.57
N ILE A 292 -30.87 -1.67 5.69
CA ILE A 292 -30.23 -2.17 6.91
C ILE A 292 -29.01 -1.29 7.17
N GLN A 293 -28.97 -0.67 8.33
CA GLN A 293 -27.84 0.15 8.74
C GLN A 293 -26.55 -0.69 8.79
N PRO A 294 -25.51 -0.31 8.02
CA PRO A 294 -24.27 -1.08 8.00
C PRO A 294 -23.52 -0.94 9.33
N GLN A 295 -23.21 -2.05 9.97
CA GLN A 295 -22.46 -2.06 11.21
C GLN A 295 -21.01 -1.66 11.00
N ARG A 296 -20.40 -2.12 9.90
CA ARG A 296 -19.03 -1.78 9.51
C ARG A 296 -18.97 -1.31 8.07
N SER A 297 -18.52 -0.08 7.92
CA SER A 297 -18.31 0.54 6.60
C SER A 297 -16.85 0.94 6.43
N ILE A 298 -16.35 0.87 5.22
CA ILE A 298 -15.02 1.41 4.86
C ILE A 298 -15.21 2.53 3.84
N VAL A 299 -14.65 3.69 4.12
CA VAL A 299 -14.59 4.82 3.19
C VAL A 299 -13.14 5.03 2.76
N PHE A 300 -12.89 4.86 1.47
CA PHE A 300 -11.57 5.02 0.89
C PHE A 300 -11.36 6.43 0.34
N LEU A 301 -10.25 7.04 0.76
CA LEU A 301 -9.70 8.28 0.22
C LEU A 301 -8.35 8.02 -0.46
N SER A 302 -7.97 8.87 -1.39
CA SER A 302 -6.76 8.67 -2.20
C SER A 302 -5.45 8.86 -1.43
N THR A 303 -5.42 9.70 -0.38
CA THR A 303 -4.18 10.06 0.31
C THR A 303 -4.28 10.10 1.83
N CYS A 304 -3.14 9.85 2.50
CA CYS A 304 -3.06 9.96 3.97
C CYS A 304 -3.43 11.36 4.48
N ALA A 305 -3.04 12.42 3.74
CA ALA A 305 -3.33 13.79 4.13
C ALA A 305 -4.83 14.13 3.99
N ALA A 306 -5.54 13.49 3.04
CA ALA A 306 -7.00 13.58 2.96
C ALA A 306 -7.66 12.93 4.19
N VAL A 307 -7.19 11.75 4.60
CA VAL A 307 -7.69 11.10 5.82
C VAL A 307 -7.43 11.98 7.06
N ASP A 308 -6.23 12.57 7.18
CA ASP A 308 -5.87 13.49 8.28
C ASP A 308 -6.78 14.71 8.35
N TYR A 309 -7.32 15.17 7.24
CA TYR A 309 -8.22 16.29 7.18
C TYR A 309 -9.68 15.86 7.41
N PHE A 310 -10.17 14.91 6.62
CA PHE A 310 -11.59 14.52 6.65
C PHE A 310 -12.00 13.79 7.94
N GLN A 311 -11.06 13.24 8.73
CA GLN A 311 -11.40 12.74 10.07
C GLN A 311 -12.00 13.81 10.99
N HIS A 312 -11.77 15.09 10.72
CA HIS A 312 -12.30 16.22 11.51
C HIS A 312 -13.60 16.78 10.94
N THR A 313 -13.71 16.81 9.61
CA THR A 313 -14.84 17.46 8.93
C THR A 313 -15.98 16.49 8.59
N LEU A 314 -15.66 15.25 8.23
CA LEU A 314 -16.66 14.25 7.84
C LEU A 314 -17.70 13.95 8.94
N PRO A 315 -17.37 13.91 10.25
CA PRO A 315 -18.35 13.70 11.31
C PRO A 315 -19.48 14.75 11.35
N LEU A 316 -19.25 15.96 10.81
CA LEU A 316 -20.28 17.03 10.74
C LEU A 316 -21.35 16.77 9.68
N ILE A 317 -21.06 15.88 8.74
CA ILE A 317 -21.89 15.57 7.57
C ILE A 317 -22.59 14.22 7.74
N LEU A 318 -21.92 13.28 8.44
CA LEU A 318 -22.44 11.93 8.66
C LEU A 318 -23.75 11.96 9.47
N PRO A 319 -24.66 10.99 9.25
CA PRO A 319 -25.82 10.80 10.10
C PRO A 319 -25.40 10.51 11.55
N GLU A 320 -26.28 10.86 12.49
CA GLU A 320 -26.09 10.52 13.90
C GLU A 320 -25.95 9.01 14.12
N GLY A 321 -25.18 8.62 15.12
CA GLY A 321 -24.98 7.23 15.49
C GLY A 321 -23.81 6.52 14.79
N PHE A 322 -23.17 7.15 13.80
CA PHE A 322 -21.96 6.58 13.18
C PHE A 322 -20.68 7.07 13.86
N ALA A 323 -19.87 6.13 14.31
CA ALA A 323 -18.51 6.42 14.78
C ALA A 323 -17.54 6.45 13.61
N LEU A 324 -16.56 7.39 13.62
CA LEU A 324 -15.50 7.47 12.62
C LEU A 324 -14.15 7.05 13.23
N VAL A 325 -13.43 6.19 12.52
CA VAL A 325 -12.10 5.72 12.89
C VAL A 325 -11.13 5.95 11.73
N PRO A 326 -10.13 6.83 11.87
CA PRO A 326 -9.15 7.06 10.82
C PRO A 326 -8.02 6.02 10.85
N LEU A 327 -7.59 5.52 9.68
CA LEU A 327 -6.49 4.57 9.55
C LEU A 327 -5.68 4.83 8.27
N HIS A 328 -4.40 5.20 8.42
CA HIS A 328 -3.50 5.37 7.28
C HIS A 328 -2.03 5.11 7.62
N GLY A 329 -1.19 4.91 6.60
CA GLY A 329 0.19 4.47 6.73
C GLY A 329 1.13 5.42 7.48
N LYS A 330 0.81 6.71 7.58
CA LYS A 330 1.61 7.71 8.32
C LYS A 330 1.33 7.73 9.82
N HIS A 331 0.26 7.09 10.30
CA HIS A 331 0.05 6.94 11.74
C HIS A 331 1.15 6.09 12.38
N PRO A 332 1.61 6.40 13.60
CA PRO A 332 2.48 5.52 14.37
C PRO A 332 1.86 4.11 14.53
N ALA A 333 2.69 3.07 14.61
CA ALA A 333 2.21 1.69 14.65
C ALA A 333 1.20 1.44 15.79
N LYS A 334 1.49 1.95 17.00
CA LYS A 334 0.57 1.85 18.17
C LYS A 334 -0.79 2.52 17.93
N VAL A 335 -0.80 3.67 17.22
CA VAL A 335 -2.05 4.38 16.89
C VAL A 335 -2.84 3.58 15.85
N ARG A 336 -2.17 2.99 14.85
CA ARG A 336 -2.82 2.15 13.85
C ARG A 336 -3.46 0.92 14.48
N GLU A 337 -2.73 0.24 15.34
CA GLU A 337 -3.23 -0.93 16.07
C GLU A 337 -4.44 -0.56 16.96
N LYS A 338 -4.33 0.53 17.73
CA LYS A 338 -5.44 1.03 18.55
C LYS A 338 -6.68 1.34 17.71
N ASN A 339 -6.51 2.08 16.60
CA ASN A 339 -7.62 2.46 15.73
C ASN A 339 -8.23 1.23 15.03
N PHE A 340 -7.38 0.31 14.57
CA PHE A 340 -7.85 -0.93 13.97
C PHE A 340 -8.66 -1.79 14.95
N ASN A 341 -8.16 -1.98 16.17
CA ASN A 341 -8.87 -2.70 17.22
C ASN A 341 -10.18 -1.99 17.63
N LYS A 342 -10.19 -0.63 17.66
CA LYS A 342 -11.41 0.15 17.90
C LYS A 342 -12.46 -0.14 16.82
N PHE A 343 -12.04 -0.22 15.54
CA PHE A 343 -12.94 -0.55 14.44
C PHE A 343 -13.47 -2.00 14.54
N LEU A 344 -12.59 -2.96 14.83
CA LEU A 344 -12.96 -4.37 14.93
C LEU A 344 -13.94 -4.67 16.09
N ASN A 345 -13.74 -4.03 17.23
CA ASN A 345 -14.48 -4.30 18.47
C ASN A 345 -15.63 -3.33 18.71
N SER A 346 -15.92 -2.44 17.76
CA SER A 346 -17.02 -1.49 17.90
C SER A 346 -18.37 -2.20 17.92
N VAL A 347 -19.21 -1.83 18.86
CA VAL A 347 -20.61 -2.29 18.96
C VAL A 347 -21.54 -1.39 18.14
N SER A 348 -21.20 -0.11 18.02
CA SER A 348 -21.98 0.87 17.24
C SER A 348 -21.57 0.84 15.76
N PRO A 349 -22.47 1.29 14.85
CA PRO A 349 -22.14 1.50 13.45
C PRO A 349 -20.87 2.33 13.28
N THR A 350 -19.88 1.80 12.60
CA THR A 350 -18.54 2.42 12.53
C THR A 350 -18.00 2.48 11.11
N ILE A 351 -17.49 3.65 10.76
CA ILE A 351 -16.84 3.92 9.49
C ILE A 351 -15.33 3.95 9.68
N LEU A 352 -14.62 3.09 8.96
CA LEU A 352 -13.17 3.14 8.83
C LEU A 352 -12.81 4.08 7.67
N LEU A 353 -12.29 5.27 7.98
CA LEU A 353 -11.80 6.22 7.00
C LEU A 353 -10.34 5.92 6.69
N THR A 354 -10.02 5.52 5.46
CA THR A 354 -8.71 4.94 5.18
C THR A 354 -8.21 5.21 3.75
N THR A 355 -6.98 4.78 3.49
CA THR A 355 -6.36 4.71 2.16
C THR A 355 -6.19 3.25 1.74
N ASP A 356 -5.47 2.99 0.64
CA ASP A 356 -5.16 1.64 0.16
C ASP A 356 -4.42 0.75 1.17
N LEU A 357 -4.06 1.30 2.34
CA LEU A 357 -3.55 0.50 3.46
C LEU A 357 -4.55 -0.60 3.86
N ALA A 358 -5.86 -0.27 3.90
CA ALA A 358 -6.91 -1.23 4.26
C ALA A 358 -7.48 -1.99 3.04
N ALA A 359 -7.03 -1.68 1.83
CA ALA A 359 -7.53 -2.34 0.62
C ALA A 359 -7.08 -3.80 0.51
N ARG A 360 -5.92 -4.16 1.09
CA ARG A 360 -5.33 -5.49 0.99
C ARG A 360 -4.78 -5.95 2.34
N GLY A 361 -4.77 -7.24 2.56
CA GLY A 361 -4.06 -7.90 3.65
C GLY A 361 -4.66 -7.77 5.05
N LEU A 362 -5.52 -6.82 5.31
CA LEU A 362 -6.22 -6.75 6.59
C LEU A 362 -7.40 -7.72 6.58
N ASP A 363 -7.43 -8.62 7.55
CA ASP A 363 -8.61 -9.42 7.81
C ASP A 363 -9.62 -8.58 8.59
N ILE A 364 -10.44 -7.86 7.83
CA ILE A 364 -11.55 -7.10 8.37
C ILE A 364 -12.78 -7.98 8.21
N PRO A 365 -13.25 -8.60 9.30
CA PRO A 365 -14.46 -9.41 9.25
C PRO A 365 -15.68 -8.49 9.06
N GLN A 366 -16.66 -8.97 8.29
CA GLN A 366 -18.01 -8.40 8.27
C GLN A 366 -18.10 -6.92 7.85
N VAL A 367 -17.48 -6.55 6.74
CA VAL A 367 -17.73 -5.22 6.14
C VAL A 367 -18.98 -5.30 5.26
N ASP A 368 -19.95 -4.47 5.58
CA ASP A 368 -21.25 -4.43 4.90
C ASP A 368 -21.23 -3.48 3.70
N LEU A 369 -20.53 -2.34 3.87
CA LEU A 369 -20.45 -1.28 2.87
C LEU A 369 -19.00 -0.83 2.64
N VAL A 370 -18.64 -0.70 1.37
CA VAL A 370 -17.41 -0.04 0.92
C VAL A 370 -17.77 1.14 0.06
N VAL A 371 -17.27 2.33 0.39
CA VAL A 371 -17.43 3.52 -0.45
C VAL A 371 -16.04 4.02 -0.86
N GLN A 372 -15.86 4.23 -2.16
CA GLN A 372 -14.67 4.85 -2.73
C GLN A 372 -15.05 6.25 -3.19
N ILE A 373 -14.67 7.28 -2.42
CA ILE A 373 -14.95 8.69 -2.75
C ILE A 373 -14.29 9.07 -4.08
N ASP A 374 -13.11 8.49 -4.31
CA ASP A 374 -12.39 8.59 -5.57
C ASP A 374 -11.99 7.20 -6.06
N ALA A 375 -11.97 7.02 -7.38
CA ALA A 375 -11.40 5.83 -8.00
C ALA A 375 -9.91 5.69 -7.59
N PRO A 376 -9.41 4.48 -7.34
CA PRO A 376 -8.00 4.27 -6.99
C PRO A 376 -7.10 4.59 -8.19
N SER A 377 -5.95 5.20 -7.95
CA SER A 377 -4.98 5.55 -8.99
C SER A 377 -4.47 4.34 -9.80
N ASP A 378 -4.44 3.15 -9.19
CA ASP A 378 -4.24 1.87 -9.87
C ASP A 378 -5.57 1.11 -9.95
N PRO A 379 -6.11 0.86 -11.15
CA PRO A 379 -7.37 0.13 -11.34
C PRO A 379 -7.38 -1.28 -10.74
N LYS A 380 -6.22 -1.91 -10.57
CA LYS A 380 -6.13 -3.22 -9.89
C LYS A 380 -6.57 -3.14 -8.43
N VAL A 381 -6.32 -2.00 -7.79
CA VAL A 381 -6.72 -1.76 -6.39
C VAL A 381 -8.23 -1.66 -6.22
N PHE A 382 -8.96 -1.29 -7.28
CA PHE A 382 -10.43 -1.20 -7.24
C PHE A 382 -11.10 -2.48 -6.72
N ILE A 383 -10.68 -3.64 -7.28
CA ILE A 383 -11.22 -4.96 -6.86
C ILE A 383 -10.86 -5.24 -5.39
N HIS A 384 -9.65 -4.89 -4.97
CA HIS A 384 -9.19 -5.13 -3.60
C HIS A 384 -9.91 -4.25 -2.57
N ARG A 385 -10.22 -2.99 -2.93
CA ARG A 385 -11.07 -2.11 -2.11
C ARG A 385 -12.49 -2.69 -2.02
N SER A 386 -13.11 -2.97 -3.16
CA SER A 386 -14.47 -3.52 -3.24
C SER A 386 -14.59 -4.87 -2.53
N GLY A 387 -13.59 -5.74 -2.68
CA GLY A 387 -13.52 -7.06 -2.06
C GLY A 387 -13.33 -7.06 -0.53
N ARG A 388 -13.34 -5.89 0.13
CA ARG A 388 -13.48 -5.84 1.60
C ARG A 388 -14.90 -6.14 2.05
N ALA A 389 -15.92 -5.85 1.22
CA ALA A 389 -17.30 -6.24 1.45
C ALA A 389 -17.61 -7.62 0.83
N GLY A 390 -18.71 -8.23 1.24
CA GLY A 390 -19.21 -9.47 0.65
C GLY A 390 -18.42 -10.72 0.99
N ARG A 391 -17.75 -10.78 2.14
CA ARG A 391 -16.97 -11.94 2.59
C ARG A 391 -17.81 -12.99 3.30
N ALA A 392 -17.32 -14.22 3.33
CA ALA A 392 -17.95 -15.36 4.01
C ALA A 392 -19.41 -15.64 3.58
N GLY A 393 -19.73 -15.38 2.30
CA GLY A 393 -21.07 -15.65 1.74
C GLY A 393 -22.14 -14.60 2.09
N ARG A 394 -21.80 -13.53 2.81
CA ARG A 394 -22.72 -12.42 3.11
C ARG A 394 -22.80 -11.43 1.95
N LYS A 395 -23.96 -10.81 1.80
CA LYS A 395 -24.16 -9.74 0.82
C LYS A 395 -23.34 -8.51 1.24
N GLY A 396 -22.63 -7.90 0.31
CA GLY A 396 -21.87 -6.68 0.51
C GLY A 396 -22.10 -5.70 -0.63
N LEU A 397 -22.10 -4.42 -0.33
CA LEU A 397 -22.24 -3.33 -1.29
C LEU A 397 -20.92 -2.56 -1.39
N ALA A 398 -20.43 -2.38 -2.62
CA ALA A 398 -19.30 -1.50 -2.91
C ALA A 398 -19.73 -0.44 -3.91
N VAL A 399 -19.50 0.83 -3.57
CA VAL A 399 -19.89 1.99 -4.37
C VAL A 399 -18.65 2.81 -4.68
N VAL A 400 -18.43 3.18 -5.95
CA VAL A 400 -17.46 4.20 -6.34
C VAL A 400 -18.17 5.45 -6.81
N MET A 401 -17.67 6.62 -6.38
CA MET A 401 -18.20 7.91 -6.78
C MET A 401 -17.33 8.52 -7.87
N LEU A 402 -17.93 8.82 -9.01
CA LEU A 402 -17.28 9.40 -10.17
C LEU A 402 -17.76 10.85 -10.36
N HIS A 403 -16.90 11.71 -10.90
CA HIS A 403 -17.32 13.04 -11.36
C HIS A 403 -18.10 12.92 -12.68
N PRO A 404 -19.04 13.83 -12.93
CA PRO A 404 -19.72 13.91 -14.22
C PRO A 404 -18.74 14.09 -15.37
N GLY A 405 -19.06 13.54 -16.52
CA GLY A 405 -18.30 13.68 -17.75
C GLY A 405 -17.28 12.56 -17.94
N ARG A 406 -16.00 12.89 -18.17
CA ARG A 406 -14.98 11.92 -18.60
C ARG A 406 -14.74 10.77 -17.61
N GLU A 407 -14.92 10.98 -16.32
CA GLU A 407 -14.76 9.89 -15.34
C GLU A 407 -15.80 8.77 -15.51
N GLU A 408 -16.91 9.03 -16.19
CA GLU A 408 -17.92 8.01 -16.49
C GLU A 408 -17.38 6.92 -17.42
N ASP A 409 -16.38 7.23 -18.25
CA ASP A 409 -15.68 6.26 -19.11
C ASP A 409 -14.94 5.20 -18.29
N TYR A 410 -14.73 5.44 -16.98
CA TYR A 410 -14.11 4.45 -16.09
C TYR A 410 -14.97 3.19 -15.94
N VAL A 411 -16.27 3.29 -16.14
CA VAL A 411 -17.20 2.13 -16.13
C VAL A 411 -16.85 1.16 -17.25
N GLN A 412 -16.74 1.66 -18.49
CA GLN A 412 -16.34 0.85 -19.65
C GLN A 412 -14.90 0.33 -19.52
N PHE A 413 -14.00 1.17 -19.00
CA PHE A 413 -12.62 0.78 -18.74
C PHE A 413 -12.52 -0.41 -17.77
N LEU A 414 -13.33 -0.45 -16.72
CA LEU A 414 -13.40 -1.58 -15.79
C LEU A 414 -14.06 -2.81 -16.43
N GLU A 415 -15.06 -2.64 -17.28
CA GLU A 415 -15.72 -3.72 -18.00
C GLU A 415 -14.75 -4.46 -18.93
N ILE A 416 -13.97 -3.74 -19.73
CA ILE A 416 -12.91 -4.29 -20.58
C ILE A 416 -11.91 -5.11 -19.75
N ARG A 417 -11.67 -4.72 -18.48
CA ARG A 417 -10.80 -5.43 -17.53
C ARG A 417 -11.50 -6.56 -16.78
N LYS A 418 -12.66 -6.98 -17.23
CA LYS A 418 -13.46 -8.06 -16.62
C LYS A 418 -13.88 -7.77 -15.18
N THR A 419 -14.13 -6.49 -14.90
CA THR A 419 -14.60 -6.01 -13.60
C THR A 419 -15.82 -5.12 -13.79
N PRO A 420 -16.94 -5.64 -14.30
CA PRO A 420 -18.12 -4.82 -14.58
C PRO A 420 -18.71 -4.26 -13.29
N ILE A 421 -19.13 -3.01 -13.35
CA ILE A 421 -19.85 -2.32 -12.29
C ILE A 421 -21.18 -1.77 -12.84
N ALA A 422 -22.23 -1.77 -12.04
CA ALA A 422 -23.53 -1.28 -12.42
C ALA A 422 -23.84 0.08 -11.77
N LYS A 423 -24.70 0.87 -12.37
CA LYS A 423 -25.21 2.09 -11.71
C LYS A 423 -25.95 1.70 -10.43
N LEU A 424 -25.76 2.45 -9.34
CA LEU A 424 -26.51 2.26 -8.11
C LEU A 424 -27.94 2.74 -8.32
N GLU A 425 -28.89 1.80 -8.41
CA GLU A 425 -30.30 2.09 -8.58
C GLU A 425 -31.04 2.13 -7.23
N LYS A 426 -30.64 1.26 -6.32
CA LYS A 426 -31.23 1.14 -4.98
C LYS A 426 -30.14 1.00 -3.91
N PRO A 427 -30.17 1.80 -2.83
CA PRO A 427 -31.12 2.87 -2.56
C PRO A 427 -30.96 4.06 -3.53
N VAL A 428 -32.04 4.81 -3.74
CA VAL A 428 -32.00 6.04 -4.54
C VAL A 428 -31.36 7.14 -3.70
N VAL A 429 -30.19 7.62 -4.14
CA VAL A 429 -29.41 8.66 -3.44
C VAL A 429 -29.62 9.99 -4.19
N ILE A 430 -30.46 10.85 -3.64
CA ILE A 430 -30.71 12.19 -4.17
C ILE A 430 -29.94 13.18 -3.31
N THR A 431 -29.21 14.08 -3.94
CA THR A 431 -28.52 15.20 -3.29
C THR A 431 -28.78 16.46 -4.07
N SER A 432 -29.11 17.53 -3.37
CA SER A 432 -29.36 18.86 -3.96
C SER A 432 -28.08 19.72 -3.90
N GLU A 433 -28.10 20.85 -4.58
CA GLU A 433 -27.06 21.87 -4.43
C GLU A 433 -27.08 22.48 -3.03
N GLU A 434 -28.25 22.58 -2.41
CA GLU A 434 -28.44 23.09 -1.05
C GLU A 434 -27.73 22.19 -0.03
N ASP A 435 -27.81 20.85 -0.17
CA ASP A 435 -27.10 19.91 0.67
C ASP A 435 -25.57 20.09 0.55
N ALA A 436 -25.08 20.37 -0.66
CA ALA A 436 -23.67 20.62 -0.91
C ALA A 436 -23.20 21.93 -0.28
N VAL A 437 -24.01 22.99 -0.40
CA VAL A 437 -23.74 24.31 0.23
C VAL A 437 -23.73 24.19 1.74
N GLU A 438 -24.69 23.49 2.34
CA GLU A 438 -24.76 23.26 3.79
C GLU A 438 -23.55 22.49 4.29
N ALA A 439 -23.16 21.40 3.60
CA ALA A 439 -21.99 20.61 3.94
C ALA A 439 -20.71 21.44 3.86
N THR A 440 -20.55 22.23 2.77
CA THR A 440 -19.43 23.15 2.60
C THR A 440 -19.36 24.17 3.73
N LYS A 441 -20.50 24.76 4.10
CA LYS A 441 -20.58 25.72 5.21
C LYS A 441 -20.15 25.10 6.53
N LYS A 442 -20.69 23.94 6.90
CA LYS A 442 -20.30 23.22 8.13
C LYS A 442 -18.80 22.94 8.18
N MET A 443 -18.20 22.52 7.06
CA MET A 443 -16.76 22.30 7.00
C MET A 443 -15.95 23.61 7.17
N ARG A 444 -16.35 24.67 6.47
CA ARG A 444 -15.70 25.99 6.56
C ARG A 444 -15.78 26.58 7.96
N ASP A 445 -16.95 26.50 8.58
CA ASP A 445 -17.16 26.97 9.96
C ASP A 445 -16.20 26.26 10.93
N LEU A 446 -16.02 24.94 10.80
CA LEU A 446 -15.03 24.21 11.60
C LEU A 446 -13.59 24.64 11.26
N VAL A 447 -13.26 24.77 9.99
CA VAL A 447 -11.90 25.15 9.57
C VAL A 447 -11.55 26.55 10.07
N LEU A 448 -12.51 27.49 10.10
CA LEU A 448 -12.32 28.83 10.64
C LEU A 448 -11.99 28.85 12.14
N THR A 449 -12.32 27.80 12.90
CA THR A 449 -11.99 27.73 14.34
C THR A 449 -10.52 27.42 14.62
N ASP A 450 -9.78 26.86 13.65
CA ASP A 450 -8.38 26.46 13.87
C ASP A 450 -7.57 26.50 12.57
N ARG A 451 -6.58 27.39 12.55
CA ARG A 451 -5.61 27.50 11.43
C ARG A 451 -4.88 26.17 11.15
N GLY A 452 -4.75 25.30 12.16
CA GLY A 452 -4.19 23.95 11.97
C GLY A 452 -5.03 23.06 11.06
N LEU A 453 -6.35 23.24 11.08
CA LEU A 453 -7.26 22.55 10.16
C LEU A 453 -7.16 23.10 8.73
N PHE A 454 -7.00 24.43 8.59
CA PHE A 454 -6.71 25.04 7.30
C PHE A 454 -5.43 24.49 6.67
N ASP A 455 -4.34 24.38 7.42
CA ASP A 455 -3.09 23.78 6.93
C ASP A 455 -3.29 22.33 6.48
N LYS A 456 -4.09 21.56 7.25
CA LYS A 456 -4.44 20.17 6.87
C LYS A 456 -5.29 20.12 5.60
N ALA A 457 -6.25 21.01 5.44
CA ALA A 457 -7.09 21.12 4.24
C ALA A 457 -6.22 21.42 3.00
N GLN A 458 -5.36 22.43 3.07
CA GLN A 458 -4.43 22.81 2.00
C GLN A 458 -3.52 21.63 1.59
N LYS A 459 -2.88 21.00 2.58
CA LYS A 459 -2.00 19.85 2.38
C LYS A 459 -2.74 18.64 1.82
N GLY A 460 -3.95 18.38 2.33
CA GLY A 460 -4.82 17.31 1.87
C GLY A 460 -5.19 17.48 0.41
N PHE A 461 -5.66 18.67 0.05
CA PHE A 461 -6.08 19.01 -1.31
C PHE A 461 -4.92 18.91 -2.32
N VAL A 462 -3.77 19.50 -2.04
CA VAL A 462 -2.58 19.40 -2.89
C VAL A 462 -2.13 17.93 -3.05
N SER A 463 -2.17 17.15 -1.97
CA SER A 463 -1.82 15.73 -2.01
C SER A 463 -2.81 14.92 -2.86
N TRP A 464 -4.10 15.25 -2.76
CA TRP A 464 -5.16 14.65 -3.56
C TRP A 464 -4.99 14.97 -5.05
N ALA A 465 -4.81 16.25 -5.41
CA ALA A 465 -4.65 16.68 -6.80
C ALA A 465 -3.46 15.98 -7.48
N ARG A 466 -2.33 15.81 -6.77
CA ARG A 466 -1.17 15.05 -7.26
C ARG A 466 -1.48 13.57 -7.45
N SER A 467 -2.22 12.96 -6.52
CA SER A 467 -2.65 11.56 -6.63
C SER A 467 -3.59 11.35 -7.82
N TYR A 468 -4.47 12.31 -8.04
CA TYR A 468 -5.39 12.31 -9.19
C TYR A 468 -4.63 12.39 -10.52
N GLY A 469 -3.67 13.31 -10.64
CA GLY A 469 -2.82 13.44 -11.83
C GLY A 469 -1.86 12.26 -12.08
N ALA A 470 -1.62 11.43 -11.04
CA ALA A 470 -0.79 10.22 -11.14
C ALA A 470 -1.59 8.95 -11.46
N HIS A 471 -2.87 9.07 -11.80
CA HIS A 471 -3.74 7.94 -12.12
C HIS A 471 -3.26 7.20 -13.37
N GLN A 472 -3.26 5.84 -13.33
CA GLN A 472 -2.79 5.04 -14.47
C GLN A 472 -3.69 5.17 -15.72
N ALA A 473 -4.99 5.39 -15.54
CA ALA A 473 -5.92 5.69 -16.64
C ALA A 473 -5.89 7.19 -16.97
N THR A 474 -4.76 7.69 -17.45
CA THR A 474 -4.50 9.12 -17.72
C THR A 474 -5.42 9.73 -18.77
N SER A 475 -6.01 8.92 -19.66
CA SER A 475 -7.00 9.37 -20.63
C SER A 475 -8.35 9.72 -20.01
N ILE A 476 -8.68 9.13 -18.86
CA ILE A 476 -9.95 9.30 -18.13
C ILE A 476 -9.81 10.36 -17.03
N PHE A 477 -8.78 10.23 -16.19
CA PHE A 477 -8.55 11.10 -15.02
C PHE A 477 -7.56 12.22 -15.38
N ARG A 478 -8.09 13.35 -15.83
CA ARG A 478 -7.30 14.50 -16.29
C ARG A 478 -7.58 15.70 -15.41
N ALA A 479 -6.52 16.28 -14.83
CA ALA A 479 -6.63 17.47 -13.99
C ALA A 479 -7.21 18.69 -14.70
N ALA A 480 -7.09 18.74 -16.06
CA ALA A 480 -7.64 19.80 -16.87
C ALA A 480 -9.19 19.79 -16.97
N ASP A 481 -9.79 18.61 -16.74
CA ASP A 481 -11.24 18.42 -16.86
C ASP A 481 -11.97 18.61 -15.50
N LEU A 482 -11.21 18.93 -14.43
CA LEU A 482 -11.74 19.13 -13.09
C LEU A 482 -12.34 20.54 -12.91
N ASP A 483 -13.51 20.59 -12.28
CA ASP A 483 -14.05 21.85 -11.76
C ASP A 483 -13.39 22.20 -10.41
N TRP A 484 -12.40 23.09 -10.48
CA TRP A 484 -11.65 23.51 -9.31
C TRP A 484 -12.47 24.33 -8.31
N ALA A 485 -13.52 25.04 -8.75
CA ALA A 485 -14.38 25.79 -7.87
C ALA A 485 -15.25 24.83 -7.04
N ASP A 486 -15.87 23.85 -7.69
CA ASP A 486 -16.66 22.81 -7.04
C ASP A 486 -15.80 21.96 -6.09
N LEU A 487 -14.57 21.63 -6.49
CA LEU A 487 -13.59 20.95 -5.64
C LEU A 487 -13.21 21.79 -4.42
N GLY A 488 -13.04 23.10 -4.56
CA GLY A 488 -12.81 24.01 -3.43
C GLY A 488 -13.93 23.94 -2.40
N ASN A 489 -15.16 23.86 -2.87
CA ASN A 489 -16.37 23.68 -2.04
C ASN A 489 -16.39 22.29 -1.40
N ALA A 490 -16.13 21.23 -2.17
CA ALA A 490 -16.09 19.85 -1.70
C ALA A 490 -15.13 19.62 -0.53
N TRP A 491 -14.02 20.39 -0.50
CA TRP A 491 -13.02 20.34 0.55
C TRP A 491 -13.22 21.39 1.64
N GLY A 492 -14.26 22.23 1.55
CA GLY A 492 -14.48 23.35 2.48
C GLY A 492 -13.27 24.29 2.58
N LEU A 493 -12.57 24.54 1.46
CA LEU A 493 -11.40 25.40 1.44
C LEU A 493 -11.79 26.85 1.70
N LEU A 494 -10.97 27.55 2.52
CA LEU A 494 -11.07 28.99 2.72
C LEU A 494 -10.31 29.76 1.63
N ARG A 495 -9.34 29.13 1.00
CA ARG A 495 -8.55 29.66 -0.10
C ARG A 495 -7.95 28.52 -0.90
N MET A 496 -7.90 28.65 -2.23
CA MET A 496 -7.23 27.69 -3.09
C MET A 496 -5.71 27.67 -2.85
N PRO A 497 -5.07 26.48 -2.79
CA PRO A 497 -3.64 26.38 -2.60
C PRO A 497 -2.86 26.84 -3.84
N ARG A 498 -1.62 27.29 -3.63
CA ARG A 498 -0.70 27.55 -4.74
C ARG A 498 -0.12 26.22 -5.22
N MET A 499 -0.57 25.77 -6.39
CA MET A 499 -0.10 24.52 -7.00
C MET A 499 0.00 24.64 -8.53
N PRO A 500 0.83 23.84 -9.20
CA PRO A 500 1.05 23.93 -10.65
C PRO A 500 -0.23 23.73 -11.46
N GLU A 501 -1.12 22.85 -11.02
CA GLU A 501 -2.38 22.51 -11.68
C GLU A 501 -3.33 23.72 -11.81
N LEU A 502 -3.22 24.69 -10.91
CA LEU A 502 -4.01 25.93 -10.90
C LEU A 502 -3.35 27.10 -11.63
N LYS A 503 -2.21 26.91 -12.31
CA LYS A 503 -1.45 28.02 -12.91
C LYS A 503 -2.24 28.77 -14.00
N GLY A 504 -3.11 28.08 -14.75
CA GLY A 504 -3.97 28.65 -15.78
C GLY A 504 -5.42 28.89 -15.34
N TRP A 505 -5.76 28.58 -14.10
CA TRP A 505 -7.14 28.73 -13.62
C TRP A 505 -7.41 30.19 -13.22
N THR A 506 -8.51 30.75 -13.75
CA THR A 506 -8.92 32.16 -13.58
C THR A 506 -10.01 32.39 -12.53
N GLY A 507 -10.50 31.30 -11.92
CA GLY A 507 -11.56 31.37 -10.91
C GLY A 507 -11.12 32.03 -9.59
N ASP A 508 -12.08 32.23 -8.69
CA ASP A 508 -11.84 32.87 -7.40
C ASP A 508 -10.97 32.00 -6.47
N LYS A 509 -9.76 32.50 -6.20
CA LYS A 509 -8.80 31.84 -5.31
C LYS A 509 -9.17 31.94 -3.83
N MET A 510 -10.05 32.88 -3.46
CA MET A 510 -10.51 33.07 -2.09
C MET A 510 -11.78 32.29 -1.76
N CYS A 511 -12.27 31.51 -2.70
CA CYS A 511 -13.48 30.67 -2.55
C CYS A 511 -14.73 31.43 -2.08
N GLY A 512 -14.87 32.70 -2.45
CA GLY A 512 -15.97 33.56 -2.08
C GLY A 512 -15.99 33.99 -0.61
N LEU A 513 -14.82 33.95 0.08
CA LEU A 513 -14.74 34.23 1.51
C LEU A 513 -13.77 35.38 1.80
N GLU A 514 -14.19 36.26 2.70
CA GLU A 514 -13.32 37.26 3.33
C GLU A 514 -12.85 36.71 4.70
N VAL A 515 -11.59 36.34 4.79
CA VAL A 515 -10.98 35.81 6.01
C VAL A 515 -9.94 36.80 6.53
N ASP A 516 -10.03 37.17 7.80
CA ASP A 516 -8.99 37.95 8.49
C ASP A 516 -7.78 37.04 8.78
N TRP A 517 -6.83 37.02 7.85
CA TRP A 517 -5.64 36.16 7.93
C TRP A 517 -4.67 36.57 9.05
N ASP A 518 -4.72 37.80 9.52
CA ASP A 518 -3.83 38.33 10.56
C ASP A 518 -4.29 37.82 11.93
N ASN A 519 -5.58 37.81 12.19
CA ASN A 519 -6.18 37.35 13.44
C ASN A 519 -6.53 35.85 13.43
N TYR A 520 -6.49 35.19 12.27
CA TYR A 520 -6.75 33.76 12.15
C TYR A 520 -5.63 32.92 12.79
N ALA A 521 -5.92 32.34 13.96
CA ALA A 521 -4.95 31.77 14.88
C ALA A 521 -4.95 30.22 14.87
N TYR A 522 -3.83 29.62 15.28
CA TYR A 522 -3.76 28.22 15.64
C TYR A 522 -4.40 27.98 17.01
N LYS A 523 -5.21 26.94 17.15
CA LYS A 523 -5.72 26.49 18.45
C LYS A 523 -4.60 25.98 19.35
N GLU A 524 -3.54 25.43 18.78
CA GLU A 524 -2.34 24.99 19.47
C GLU A 524 -1.45 26.20 19.87
N LYS A 525 -1.35 26.47 21.16
CA LYS A 525 -0.63 27.65 21.72
C LYS A 525 0.81 27.75 21.23
N ALA A 526 1.56 26.64 21.20
CA ALA A 526 2.95 26.63 20.76
C ALA A 526 3.12 27.05 19.29
N ARG A 527 2.24 26.56 18.41
CA ARG A 527 2.25 26.93 16.98
C ARG A 527 1.82 28.37 16.77
N GLU A 528 0.89 28.88 17.57
CA GLU A 528 0.46 30.28 17.50
C GLU A 528 1.55 31.24 17.98
N GLN A 529 2.25 30.91 19.07
CA GLN A 529 3.43 31.69 19.52
C GLN A 529 4.52 31.72 18.46
N ALA A 530 4.84 30.59 17.85
CA ALA A 530 5.81 30.52 16.75
C ALA A 530 5.37 31.36 15.52
N ARG A 531 4.06 31.37 15.18
CA ARG A 531 3.50 32.21 14.12
C ARG A 531 3.66 33.71 14.44
N LYS A 532 3.29 34.13 15.66
CA LYS A 532 3.40 35.53 16.11
C LYS A 532 4.84 35.99 16.11
N ALA A 533 5.75 35.19 16.65
CA ALA A 533 7.19 35.50 16.63
C ALA A 533 7.71 35.65 15.19
N ALA A 534 7.32 34.79 14.27
CA ALA A 534 7.71 34.90 12.87
C ALA A 534 7.14 36.15 12.18
N LEU A 535 5.92 36.58 12.52
CA LEU A 535 5.33 37.83 12.03
C LEU A 535 6.01 39.09 12.60
N GLU A 536 6.40 39.06 13.87
CA GLU A 536 7.16 40.15 14.50
C GLU A 536 8.55 40.27 13.87
N GLU A 537 9.24 39.14 13.63
CA GLU A 537 10.52 39.14 12.91
C GLU A 537 10.38 39.66 11.47
N GLU A 538 9.26 39.41 10.80
CA GLU A 538 9.00 39.91 9.46
C GLU A 538 8.67 41.40 9.44
N LYS A 539 7.94 41.89 10.45
CA LYS A 539 7.60 43.32 10.63
C LYS A 539 8.82 44.15 11.10
N SER A 540 9.70 43.59 11.93
CA SER A 540 10.89 44.26 12.42
C SER A 540 12.02 44.44 11.40
N GLY A 541 11.86 43.88 10.21
CA GLY A 541 12.84 44.04 9.12
C GLY A 541 14.18 43.33 9.35
N THR A 542 14.31 42.54 10.42
CA THR A 542 15.57 41.93 10.89
C THR A 542 15.97 40.70 10.07
N LYS A 543 15.24 40.34 9.02
CA LYS A 543 15.72 39.32 8.06
C LYS A 543 16.83 39.92 7.22
N LYS A 544 18.07 39.69 7.66
CA LYS A 544 19.28 40.01 6.91
C LYS A 544 19.09 39.56 5.46
N GLN A 545 19.49 40.41 4.50
CA GLN A 545 19.47 40.10 3.05
C GLN A 545 20.13 38.77 2.72
N ASP A 546 21.09 38.30 3.53
CA ASP A 546 21.81 37.03 3.40
C ASP A 546 20.90 35.81 3.53
N GLN A 547 19.86 35.83 4.39
CA GLN A 547 18.90 34.72 4.48
C GLN A 547 17.92 34.68 3.28
N LYS A 548 17.61 35.86 2.71
CA LYS A 548 16.80 35.92 1.48
C LYS A 548 17.54 35.34 0.26
N GLU A 549 18.85 35.53 0.21
CA GLU A 549 19.67 34.93 -0.86
C GLU A 549 19.92 33.44 -0.65
N GLU A 550 20.12 32.99 0.59
CA GLU A 550 20.27 31.58 0.90
C GLU A 550 18.94 30.79 0.73
N VAL A 551 17.82 31.40 1.11
CA VAL A 551 16.47 30.82 0.82
C VAL A 551 16.13 30.91 -0.67
N LYS A 552 16.57 31.96 -1.39
CA LYS A 552 16.46 32.00 -2.87
C LYS A 552 17.38 30.99 -3.53
N ARG A 553 18.60 30.77 -3.05
CA ARG A 553 19.50 29.70 -3.52
C ARG A 553 18.94 28.33 -3.21
N LYS A 554 18.43 28.08 -1.99
CA LYS A 554 17.74 26.82 -1.64
C LYS A 554 16.42 26.63 -2.41
N ARG A 555 15.69 27.73 -2.72
CA ARG A 555 14.48 27.67 -3.59
C ARG A 555 14.80 27.49 -5.06
N LYS A 556 15.91 27.99 -5.58
CA LYS A 556 16.38 27.74 -6.95
C LYS A 556 16.87 26.32 -7.15
N ASN A 557 17.40 25.68 -6.09
CA ASN A 557 17.74 24.25 -6.08
C ASN A 557 16.55 23.34 -5.76
N ASN A 558 15.41 23.88 -5.29
CA ASN A 558 14.19 23.13 -5.00
C ASN A 558 13.09 23.42 -6.03
N GLU A 559 13.43 23.39 -7.31
CA GLU A 559 12.45 23.51 -8.41
C GLU A 559 11.70 22.19 -8.71
N ALA A 560 11.58 21.28 -7.81
CA ALA A 560 10.52 20.27 -7.82
C ALA A 560 10.46 19.51 -6.51
N TRP A 561 9.35 19.62 -5.82
CA TRP A 561 8.97 18.78 -4.69
C TRP A 561 8.65 17.33 -5.12
N SER A 562 9.48 16.68 -5.92
CA SER A 562 9.36 15.27 -6.18
C SER A 562 10.58 14.55 -5.61
N ALA A 563 10.35 13.63 -4.68
CA ALA A 563 11.35 12.68 -4.17
C ALA A 563 12.09 11.90 -5.30
N LYS A 564 11.67 12.06 -6.54
CA LYS A 564 12.26 11.51 -7.74
C LYS A 564 13.48 12.32 -8.18
N HIS A 565 13.43 13.66 -8.12
CA HIS A 565 14.57 14.52 -8.41
C HIS A 565 15.65 14.45 -7.31
N GLU A 566 15.26 14.46 -6.03
CA GLU A 566 16.21 14.25 -4.94
C GLU A 566 16.95 12.90 -5.05
N LYS A 567 16.23 11.84 -5.43
CA LYS A 567 16.84 10.52 -5.69
C LYS A 567 17.68 10.47 -6.97
N GLU A 568 17.32 11.23 -7.99
CA GLU A 568 18.15 11.40 -9.21
C GLU A 568 19.41 12.21 -8.91
N ASP A 569 19.31 13.29 -8.17
CA ASP A 569 20.45 14.11 -7.77
C ASP A 569 21.40 13.37 -6.83
N GLU A 570 20.88 12.65 -5.82
CA GLU A 570 21.70 11.73 -5.01
C GLU A 570 22.37 10.62 -5.84
N ARG A 571 21.68 10.12 -6.86
CA ARG A 571 22.20 9.07 -7.74
C ARG A 571 23.29 9.59 -8.66
N VAL A 572 23.14 10.83 -9.16
CA VAL A 572 24.15 11.56 -9.93
C VAL A 572 25.36 11.86 -9.06
N GLU A 573 25.17 12.37 -7.83
CA GLU A 573 26.24 12.66 -6.90
C GLU A 573 27.01 11.41 -6.44
N ARG A 574 26.33 10.30 -6.18
CA ARG A 574 26.96 9.00 -5.90
C ARG A 574 27.72 8.45 -7.12
N ARG A 575 27.21 8.70 -8.33
CA ARG A 575 27.87 8.28 -9.59
C ARG A 575 29.13 9.12 -9.84
N GLU A 576 29.11 10.41 -9.55
CA GLU A 576 30.27 11.30 -9.65
C GLU A 576 31.33 10.99 -8.58
N LYS A 577 30.93 10.75 -7.33
CA LYS A 577 31.86 10.32 -6.27
C LYS A 577 32.51 8.97 -6.60
N ARG A 578 31.76 8.02 -7.18
CA ARG A 578 32.32 6.75 -7.64
C ARG A 578 33.26 6.93 -8.83
N ARG A 579 32.96 7.86 -9.75
CA ARG A 579 33.81 8.16 -10.90
C ARG A 579 35.12 8.78 -10.42
N LYS A 580 35.06 9.82 -9.59
CA LYS A 580 36.25 10.47 -9.00
C LYS A 580 37.12 9.50 -8.20
N ARG A 581 36.52 8.56 -7.45
CA ARG A 581 37.27 7.54 -6.71
C ARG A 581 37.94 6.55 -7.64
N ARG A 582 37.29 6.11 -8.72
CA ARG A 582 37.89 5.24 -9.74
C ARG A 582 39.01 5.95 -10.54
N GLU A 583 38.82 7.21 -10.86
CA GLU A 583 39.83 8.04 -11.50
C GLU A 583 41.04 8.21 -10.59
N ALA A 584 40.83 8.51 -9.31
CA ALA A 584 41.92 8.59 -8.32
C ALA A 584 42.64 7.25 -8.11
N GLU A 585 41.91 6.12 -8.04
CA GLU A 585 42.50 4.79 -7.94
C GLU A 585 43.26 4.38 -9.22
N ALA A 586 42.78 4.79 -10.39
CA ALA A 586 43.48 4.59 -11.66
C ALA A 586 44.75 5.43 -11.73
N THR A 587 44.68 6.71 -11.36
CA THR A 587 45.83 7.64 -11.37
C THR A 587 46.92 7.20 -10.35
N SER A 588 46.53 6.61 -9.22
CA SER A 588 47.50 6.13 -8.20
C SER A 588 48.28 4.88 -8.65
N LYS A 589 47.78 4.14 -9.66
CA LYS A 589 48.39 2.94 -10.21
C LYS A 589 49.22 3.19 -11.48
N MET A 590 49.20 4.41 -11.99
CA MET A 590 49.90 4.81 -13.21
C MET A 590 51.35 5.20 -12.92
N THR A 591 52.25 4.82 -13.82
CA THR A 591 53.63 5.29 -13.82
C THR A 591 53.69 6.79 -14.16
N ASP A 592 54.79 7.47 -13.82
CA ASP A 592 54.92 8.93 -14.02
C ASP A 592 54.84 9.32 -15.50
N ASP A 593 55.36 8.48 -16.40
CA ASP A 593 55.26 8.66 -17.86
C ASP A 593 53.82 8.51 -18.37
N GLU A 594 53.02 7.62 -17.79
CA GLU A 594 51.61 7.47 -18.13
C GLU A 594 50.75 8.63 -17.63
N LYS A 595 51.10 9.23 -16.49
CA LYS A 595 50.43 10.43 -15.96
C LYS A 595 50.64 11.65 -16.88
N VAL A 596 51.87 11.83 -17.42
CA VAL A 596 52.16 12.91 -18.36
C VAL A 596 51.36 12.74 -19.65
N LYS A 597 51.32 11.55 -20.24
CA LYS A 597 50.53 11.25 -21.43
C LYS A 597 49.02 11.45 -21.20
N GLN A 598 48.52 11.10 -20.02
CA GLN A 598 47.13 11.28 -19.65
C GLN A 598 46.75 12.77 -19.46
N MET A 599 47.71 13.60 -18.95
CA MET A 599 47.53 15.05 -18.86
C MET A 599 47.45 15.68 -20.26
N GLU A 600 48.41 15.35 -21.15
CA GLU A 600 48.40 15.85 -22.55
C GLU A 600 47.12 15.46 -23.27
N LEU A 601 46.62 14.24 -23.11
CA LEU A 601 45.33 13.80 -23.69
C LEU A 601 44.12 14.56 -23.11
N ASN A 602 44.14 14.83 -21.83
CA ASN A 602 43.05 15.59 -21.18
C ASN A 602 43.02 17.06 -21.64
N ASP A 603 44.20 17.67 -21.85
CA ASP A 603 44.32 19.03 -22.38
C ASP A 603 43.85 19.10 -23.83
N LEU A 604 44.18 18.12 -24.65
CA LEU A 604 43.70 18.02 -26.04
C LEU A 604 42.16 17.85 -26.09
N ILE A 605 41.59 17.02 -25.22
CA ILE A 605 40.13 16.84 -25.08
C ILE A 605 39.46 18.16 -24.64
N ALA A 606 40.08 18.90 -23.72
CA ALA A 606 39.56 20.19 -23.24
C ALA A 606 39.56 21.22 -24.39
N GLU A 607 40.60 21.25 -25.21
CA GLU A 607 40.73 22.15 -26.34
C GLU A 607 39.69 21.82 -27.44
N VAL A 608 39.49 20.55 -27.79
CA VAL A 608 38.45 20.11 -28.73
C VAL A 608 37.05 20.47 -28.23
N ARG A 609 36.80 20.32 -26.93
CA ARG A 609 35.52 20.72 -26.31
C ARG A 609 35.30 22.23 -26.35
N ARG A 610 36.36 23.04 -26.20
CA ARG A 610 36.29 24.50 -26.32
C ARG A 610 35.93 24.89 -27.76
N GLN A 611 36.63 24.34 -28.76
CA GLN A 611 36.36 24.60 -30.18
C GLN A 611 34.93 24.18 -30.59
N ASN A 612 34.43 23.06 -30.10
CA ASN A 612 33.05 22.62 -30.36
C ASN A 612 32.00 23.52 -29.69
N ARG A 613 32.29 24.08 -28.49
CA ARG A 613 31.42 25.08 -27.86
C ARG A 613 31.41 26.41 -28.62
N GLU A 614 32.54 26.85 -29.11
CA GLU A 614 32.67 28.07 -29.91
C GLU A 614 31.94 27.92 -31.27
N LYS A 615 32.03 26.76 -31.92
CA LYS A 615 31.25 26.44 -33.12
C LYS A 615 29.73 26.41 -32.83
N ALA A 616 29.30 25.73 -31.80
CA ALA A 616 27.89 25.66 -31.43
C ALA A 616 27.32 27.04 -31.00
N ALA A 617 28.14 27.90 -30.37
CA ALA A 617 27.77 29.27 -30.05
C ALA A 617 27.68 30.16 -31.32
N ALA A 618 28.58 29.97 -32.30
CA ALA A 618 28.55 30.67 -33.59
C ALA A 618 27.32 30.24 -34.43
N GLU A 619 27.00 28.94 -34.48
CA GLU A 619 25.81 28.43 -35.14
C GLU A 619 24.50 28.93 -34.49
N ALA A 620 24.46 28.98 -33.13
CA ALA A 620 23.33 29.54 -32.40
C ALA A 620 23.17 31.07 -32.60
N ALA A 621 24.29 31.80 -32.80
CA ALA A 621 24.27 33.21 -33.11
C ALA A 621 23.83 33.49 -34.57
N ALA A 622 24.24 32.65 -35.53
CA ALA A 622 23.78 32.68 -36.91
C ALA A 622 22.27 32.39 -37.02
N ALA A 623 21.78 31.34 -36.31
CA ALA A 623 20.37 31.01 -36.30
C ALA A 623 19.47 32.06 -35.60
N LYS A 624 20.04 32.93 -34.75
CA LYS A 624 19.34 34.10 -34.22
C LYS A 624 19.26 35.26 -35.21
N LYS A 625 20.30 35.46 -36.03
CA LYS A 625 20.28 36.49 -37.07
C LYS A 625 19.26 36.18 -38.17
N ASP A 626 19.16 34.94 -38.61
CA ASP A 626 18.16 34.50 -39.61
C ASP A 626 16.70 34.64 -39.10
N LYS A 627 16.47 34.63 -37.78
CA LYS A 627 15.13 34.85 -37.22
C LYS A 627 14.76 36.32 -37.04
N ASP A 628 15.72 37.21 -36.91
CA ASP A 628 15.48 38.66 -36.82
C ASP A 628 15.28 39.30 -38.20
N ASP A 629 15.79 38.69 -39.28
CA ASP A 629 15.59 39.16 -40.68
C ASP A 629 14.24 38.69 -41.29
N GLU A 630 13.57 37.69 -40.73
CA GLU A 630 12.26 37.19 -41.19
C GLU A 630 11.05 37.94 -40.59
N PHE A 631 11.25 38.91 -39.66
CA PHE A 631 10.16 39.64 -39.00
C PHE A 631 10.02 41.11 -39.38
N THR A 632 10.50 41.52 -40.59
CA THR A 632 10.21 42.84 -41.13
C THR A 632 9.43 42.72 -42.46
N GLY A 633 8.14 42.44 -42.33
CA GLY A 633 7.26 42.41 -43.50
C GLY A 633 5.83 42.17 -43.16
N PHE A 634 5.16 43.16 -42.51
CA PHE A 634 3.74 43.46 -42.67
C PHE A 634 3.44 44.80 -42.00
N ALA A 635 3.61 45.86 -42.78
CA ALA A 635 2.92 47.11 -42.63
C ALA A 635 2.45 47.50 -44.02
N ASP A 636 1.17 47.20 -44.30
CA ASP A 636 0.22 48.03 -45.02
C ASP A 636 -1.15 47.38 -44.92
#